data_fc94f190ab74ff161f27750482565b52
#
_entry.id   fc94f190ab74ff161f27750482565b52
#
_cell.length_a   1.000
_cell.length_b   1.000
_cell.length_c   1.000
_cell.angle_alpha   90.00
_cell.angle_beta   90.00
_cell.angle_gamma   90.00
#
_symmetry.space_group_name_H-M   'P 1'
#
loop_
_entity.id
_entity.type
_entity.pdbx_description
1 polymer ?
#
loop_
_entity_poly.entity_id
_entity_poly.type
_entity_poly.pdbx_seq_one_letter_code
_entity_poly.pdbx_strand_id
1 'polypeptide(L)'
;MNDTEYAVKTRQLLLKANLTLQEKIVNGLLVDFLLEDDAKRKNSARETINDIVGAYSSQVLFSEKPSLQVPQIHSPEQIKIGRYAQGDKLYGNFSISVDDLQHAGIFTATGFGKTTLIARIVTQLIDLKIPWLAFDFKRDLRGLSREYNVKVLRWNWLKINPLQPPPDVELKQWMTFLADIMAHVFGWFHASENYLMEFMQRAYESKADGYPTFRLLHDMVATNEESGRRYSEYREVVLNRLASMLIVLGDVANAETSFPIEKLFDENVVIELDGLRRDEANFLVEYFLAYIFAYRLAHNQRGRIAHVDVFDEASRFFFKGKQFGETRQELGLSFLETVPQIIRDYKEGLLCAAQEPSLITHSLMSNLRTKFVGYLSEGEDSETIGTSLNLNDDEKEEFAKLGERGYWLVKMAGTKPFVVKSEDFPIPKDMTDDELKEKMSGFVAELESSRKIVPLPHHSKVLEQPKVIPPQLTSEAWDLLVNVCEHPFMGIRSRRYALKISGRRIETAMEELAERKLTVAMDIPLGRFRPTKFLILTDEALNLLSNVKHDVSLHRKIGRVGFEHSLYQVLVAYAFRKKGWDAQIEKDMDGKRLDVLIQNNGTKIGIEVELTTADLENKVTGIEKLDKLVFLVRDRQVKTDFQRRIAGLACRNKIEVFEVRNFLASIDYRIDHGTHGTKPFDTEQTDSSTLAE
;
A
#
# COMPACT_ATOMS: atom_id res chain seq x y z
N MET A 1 33.52 -39.26 -28.23
CA MET A 1 33.90 -37.83 -28.29
C MET A 1 35.00 -37.73 -29.32
N ASN A 2 34.83 -36.98 -30.38
CA ASN A 2 35.87 -36.79 -31.39
C ASN A 2 36.94 -35.80 -30.87
N ASP A 3 38.11 -35.72 -31.53
CA ASP A 3 39.25 -34.93 -31.05
C ASP A 3 38.95 -33.44 -30.96
N THR A 4 38.13 -32.92 -31.88
CA THR A 4 37.68 -31.53 -31.88
C THR A 4 36.72 -31.23 -30.70
N GLU A 5 35.80 -32.15 -30.44
CA GLU A 5 34.86 -32.04 -29.29
C GLU A 5 35.61 -32.13 -27.95
N TYR A 6 36.63 -32.96 -27.86
CA TYR A 6 37.50 -33.03 -26.67
C TYR A 6 38.24 -31.71 -26.44
N ALA A 7 38.86 -31.14 -27.51
CA ALA A 7 39.59 -29.88 -27.41
C ALA A 7 38.68 -28.69 -26.98
N VAL A 8 37.47 -28.59 -27.54
CA VAL A 8 36.50 -27.57 -27.20
C VAL A 8 36.06 -27.68 -25.72
N LYS A 9 35.76 -28.89 -25.25
CA LYS A 9 35.35 -29.15 -23.90
C LYS A 9 36.45 -28.85 -22.88
N THR A 10 37.69 -29.25 -23.18
CA THR A 10 38.87 -28.94 -22.38
C THR A 10 39.10 -27.42 -22.25
N ARG A 11 38.99 -26.70 -23.37
CA ARG A 11 39.11 -25.23 -23.38
C ARG A 11 38.01 -24.56 -22.60
N GLN A 12 36.78 -25.02 -22.66
CA GLN A 12 35.68 -24.50 -21.87
C GLN A 12 35.91 -24.70 -20.36
N LEU A 13 36.47 -25.85 -19.95
CA LEU A 13 36.83 -26.13 -18.56
C LEU A 13 37.91 -25.16 -18.05
N LEU A 14 38.96 -24.89 -18.87
CA LEU A 14 40.04 -23.96 -18.51
C LEU A 14 39.54 -22.50 -18.40
N LEU A 15 38.65 -22.07 -19.27
CA LEU A 15 38.04 -20.74 -19.23
C LEU A 15 37.15 -20.57 -17.98
N LYS A 16 36.37 -21.59 -17.63
CA LYS A 16 35.58 -21.58 -16.38
C LYS A 16 36.47 -21.51 -15.13
N ALA A 17 37.69 -22.10 -15.19
CA ALA A 17 38.63 -22.11 -14.09
C ALA A 17 39.45 -20.82 -13.96
N ASN A 18 39.35 -19.86 -14.89
CA ASN A 18 40.12 -18.60 -14.92
C ASN A 18 41.67 -18.80 -14.82
N LEU A 19 42.18 -19.85 -15.46
CA LEU A 19 43.56 -20.28 -15.40
C LEU A 19 44.37 -19.67 -16.57
N THR A 20 44.60 -18.35 -16.55
CA THR A 20 45.24 -17.63 -17.67
C THR A 20 46.67 -18.02 -17.99
N LEU A 21 47.46 -18.49 -17.04
CA LEU A 21 48.85 -18.91 -17.27
C LEU A 21 48.95 -20.35 -17.81
N GLN A 22 48.11 -21.24 -17.25
CA GLN A 22 47.99 -22.63 -17.68
C GLN A 22 47.27 -22.78 -19.01
N GLU A 23 46.39 -21.85 -19.36
CA GLU A 23 45.68 -21.78 -20.63
C GLU A 23 46.67 -21.79 -21.83
N LYS A 24 47.79 -21.06 -21.73
CA LYS A 24 48.80 -21.04 -22.80
C LYS A 24 49.49 -22.40 -23.00
N ILE A 25 49.81 -23.11 -21.89
CA ILE A 25 50.44 -24.41 -21.91
C ILE A 25 49.48 -25.46 -22.48
N VAL A 26 48.25 -25.52 -21.97
CA VAL A 26 47.24 -26.49 -22.42
C VAL A 26 46.75 -26.19 -23.82
N ASN A 27 46.62 -24.92 -24.22
CA ASN A 27 46.32 -24.60 -25.64
C ASN A 27 47.45 -25.05 -26.60
N GLY A 28 48.72 -24.90 -26.19
CA GLY A 28 49.87 -25.47 -26.96
C GLY A 28 49.75 -26.99 -27.12
N LEU A 29 49.54 -27.69 -26.01
CA LEU A 29 49.36 -29.15 -26.00
C LEU A 29 48.11 -29.60 -26.78
N LEU A 30 47.03 -28.84 -26.77
CA LEU A 30 45.81 -29.10 -27.56
C LEU A 30 46.05 -28.92 -29.06
N VAL A 31 46.85 -27.94 -29.46
CA VAL A 31 47.24 -27.74 -30.85
C VAL A 31 48.13 -28.92 -31.31
N ASP A 32 49.13 -29.29 -30.49
CA ASP A 32 49.98 -30.45 -30.78
C ASP A 32 49.17 -31.76 -30.88
N PHE A 33 48.21 -31.95 -29.94
CA PHE A 33 47.29 -33.09 -29.98
C PHE A 33 46.39 -33.12 -31.22
N LEU A 34 45.90 -31.98 -31.70
CA LEU A 34 45.08 -31.93 -32.92
C LEU A 34 45.84 -32.12 -34.20
N LEU A 35 47.15 -31.75 -34.23
CA LEU A 35 48.01 -31.82 -35.40
C LEU A 35 48.87 -33.09 -35.47
N GLU A 36 48.91 -33.87 -34.38
CA GLU A 36 49.72 -35.10 -34.34
C GLU A 36 49.00 -36.28 -35.00
N ASP A 37 49.69 -36.91 -35.96
CA ASP A 37 49.19 -38.08 -36.72
C ASP A 37 49.56 -39.41 -36.08
N ASP A 38 50.62 -39.45 -35.25
CA ASP A 38 51.06 -40.65 -34.55
C ASP A 38 50.22 -40.98 -33.36
N ALA A 39 49.51 -42.09 -33.39
CA ALA A 39 48.55 -42.50 -32.36
C ALA A 39 49.16 -42.64 -30.97
N LYS A 40 50.46 -43.00 -30.81
CA LYS A 40 51.11 -43.12 -29.50
C LYS A 40 51.43 -41.75 -28.93
N ARG A 41 51.92 -40.83 -29.74
CA ARG A 41 52.21 -39.44 -29.31
C ARG A 41 50.94 -38.69 -29.01
N LYS A 42 49.86 -38.89 -29.77
CA LYS A 42 48.54 -38.33 -29.56
C LYS A 42 47.92 -38.76 -28.23
N ASN A 43 48.04 -40.07 -27.92
CA ASN A 43 47.55 -40.55 -26.60
C ASN A 43 48.39 -40.01 -25.45
N SER A 44 49.72 -39.90 -25.57
CA SER A 44 50.58 -39.32 -24.53
C SER A 44 50.28 -37.85 -24.30
N ALA A 45 50.04 -37.09 -25.39
CA ALA A 45 49.57 -35.65 -25.24
C ALA A 45 48.22 -35.55 -24.56
N ARG A 46 47.27 -36.45 -24.86
CA ARG A 46 45.97 -36.52 -24.24
C ARG A 46 46.03 -36.88 -22.74
N GLU A 47 46.91 -37.83 -22.36
CA GLU A 47 47.14 -38.16 -20.95
C GLU A 47 47.75 -36.98 -20.21
N THR A 48 48.74 -36.30 -20.77
CA THR A 48 49.36 -35.11 -20.19
C THR A 48 48.33 -33.96 -19.98
N ILE A 49 47.45 -33.73 -20.99
CA ILE A 49 46.37 -32.77 -20.88
C ILE A 49 45.39 -33.17 -19.78
N ASN A 50 45.00 -34.45 -19.72
CA ASN A 50 44.10 -34.97 -18.70
C ASN A 50 44.69 -34.86 -17.28
N ASP A 51 46.01 -35.12 -17.12
CA ASP A 51 46.68 -34.96 -15.82
C ASP A 51 46.74 -33.52 -15.38
N ILE A 52 47.07 -32.59 -16.28
CA ILE A 52 47.04 -31.15 -16.02
C ILE A 52 45.63 -30.69 -15.67
N VAL A 53 44.65 -31.05 -16.48
CA VAL A 53 43.22 -30.67 -16.25
C VAL A 53 42.68 -31.38 -15.02
N GLY A 54 43.06 -32.63 -14.74
CA GLY A 54 42.69 -33.39 -13.54
C GLY A 54 43.24 -32.81 -12.24
N ALA A 55 44.55 -32.44 -12.28
CA ALA A 55 45.20 -31.80 -11.10
C ALA A 55 44.56 -30.44 -10.75
N TYR A 56 44.08 -29.72 -11.77
CA TYR A 56 43.41 -28.41 -11.57
C TYR A 56 41.89 -28.51 -11.46
N SER A 57 41.24 -29.53 -12.08
CA SER A 57 39.81 -29.73 -11.96
C SER A 57 39.41 -30.15 -10.54
N SER A 58 40.25 -30.89 -9.83
CA SER A 58 40.03 -31.16 -8.41
C SER A 58 40.09 -29.87 -7.56
N GLN A 59 41.03 -28.95 -7.85
CA GLN A 59 41.07 -27.64 -7.21
C GLN A 59 39.88 -26.74 -7.63
N VAL A 60 39.38 -26.89 -8.85
CA VAL A 60 38.24 -26.10 -9.38
C VAL A 60 36.90 -26.66 -8.94
N LEU A 61 36.76 -27.98 -8.85
CA LEU A 61 35.57 -28.65 -8.29
C LEU A 61 35.42 -28.42 -6.79
N PHE A 62 36.53 -28.13 -6.09
CA PHE A 62 36.53 -27.74 -4.67
C PHE A 62 36.65 -26.22 -4.45
N SER A 63 36.85 -25.43 -5.50
CA SER A 63 36.79 -23.96 -5.49
C SER A 63 35.68 -23.46 -6.41
N GLU A 64 34.45 -23.90 -6.21
CA GLU A 64 33.31 -23.13 -6.67
C GLU A 64 33.48 -21.74 -6.07
N LYS A 65 33.73 -20.72 -6.91
CA LYS A 65 33.69 -19.35 -6.42
C LYS A 65 32.33 -19.19 -5.81
N PRO A 66 32.22 -18.90 -4.52
CA PRO A 66 30.93 -18.71 -3.92
C PRO A 66 30.18 -17.66 -4.75
N SER A 67 28.92 -17.94 -5.07
CA SER A 67 28.07 -17.02 -5.82
C SER A 67 27.84 -15.72 -5.03
N LEU A 68 27.83 -15.83 -3.70
CA LEU A 68 27.74 -14.73 -2.74
C LEU A 68 29.13 -14.18 -2.41
N GLN A 69 29.52 -13.07 -3.01
CA GLN A 69 30.83 -12.46 -2.86
C GLN A 69 30.83 -11.30 -1.89
N VAL A 70 31.95 -11.11 -1.15
CA VAL A 70 32.16 -9.94 -0.29
C VAL A 70 32.17 -8.67 -1.15
N PRO A 71 31.31 -7.68 -0.88
CA PRO A 71 31.27 -6.44 -1.64
C PRO A 71 32.51 -5.58 -1.38
N GLN A 72 32.95 -4.84 -2.38
CA GLN A 72 34.02 -3.83 -2.26
C GLN A 72 33.47 -2.48 -1.74
N ILE A 73 32.65 -2.49 -0.71
CA ILE A 73 32.00 -1.29 -0.20
C ILE A 73 32.59 -0.96 1.19
N HIS A 74 33.05 0.28 1.36
CA HIS A 74 33.32 0.82 2.68
C HIS A 74 31.99 1.27 3.30
N SER A 75 31.48 0.50 4.25
CA SER A 75 30.35 0.92 5.06
C SER A 75 30.76 2.01 6.03
N PRO A 76 29.97 3.08 6.23
CA PRO A 76 30.20 4.03 7.31
C PRO A 76 30.13 3.28 8.65
N GLU A 77 31.12 3.50 9.52
CA GLU A 77 31.24 2.80 10.81
C GLU A 77 30.29 3.38 11.87
N GLN A 78 28.97 3.30 11.67
CA GLN A 78 28.02 3.82 12.66
C GLN A 78 27.43 2.71 13.54
N ILE A 79 26.87 1.67 12.92
CA ILE A 79 26.24 0.55 13.63
C ILE A 79 26.98 -0.73 13.24
N LYS A 80 27.76 -1.26 14.15
CA LYS A 80 28.57 -2.46 13.93
C LYS A 80 27.71 -3.71 14.02
N ILE A 81 27.65 -4.46 12.94
CA ILE A 81 26.87 -5.72 12.86
C ILE A 81 27.78 -6.93 13.12
N GLY A 82 28.89 -7.03 12.41
CA GLY A 82 29.77 -8.18 12.50
C GLY A 82 30.86 -8.13 11.44
N ARG A 83 31.14 -9.27 10.82
CA ARG A 83 32.18 -9.41 9.79
C ARG A 83 31.61 -10.03 8.52
N TYR A 84 32.14 -9.64 7.37
CA TYR A 84 31.84 -10.32 6.12
C TYR A 84 32.26 -11.78 6.19
N ALA A 85 31.43 -12.68 5.67
CA ALA A 85 31.71 -14.12 5.64
C ALA A 85 31.68 -14.65 4.20
N GLN A 86 32.55 -15.59 3.90
CA GLN A 86 32.57 -16.32 2.64
C GLN A 86 33.05 -17.75 2.90
N GLY A 87 32.15 -18.72 2.87
CA GLY A 87 32.38 -20.03 3.40
C GLY A 87 32.77 -19.92 4.89
N ASP A 88 33.78 -20.65 5.34
CA ASP A 88 34.28 -20.66 6.72
C ASP A 88 35.18 -19.46 7.07
N LYS A 89 35.44 -18.56 6.12
CA LYS A 89 36.38 -17.45 6.32
C LYS A 89 35.63 -16.16 6.64
N LEU A 90 36.15 -15.43 7.63
CA LEU A 90 35.68 -14.10 8.01
C LEU A 90 36.67 -13.05 7.51
N TYR A 91 36.11 -11.99 6.94
CA TYR A 91 36.86 -10.85 6.38
C TYR A 91 36.63 -9.60 7.23
N GLY A 92 36.91 -8.42 6.68
CA GLY A 92 36.77 -7.12 7.37
C GLY A 92 35.45 -6.91 8.08
N ASN A 93 35.38 -5.87 8.89
CA ASN A 93 34.18 -5.55 9.67
C ASN A 93 33.04 -5.07 8.74
N PHE A 94 31.83 -5.46 9.09
CA PHE A 94 30.60 -4.98 8.46
C PHE A 94 29.83 -4.11 9.42
N SER A 95 29.51 -2.91 8.97
CA SER A 95 28.70 -1.92 9.68
C SER A 95 27.68 -1.31 8.72
N ILE A 96 26.61 -0.77 9.25
CA ILE A 96 25.60 -0.03 8.50
C ILE A 96 25.52 1.42 9.00
N SER A 97 25.02 2.31 8.20
CA SER A 97 24.66 3.66 8.61
C SER A 97 23.25 3.69 9.23
N VAL A 98 22.94 4.76 9.94
CA VAL A 98 21.57 5.01 10.42
C VAL A 98 20.61 5.11 9.23
N ASP A 99 21.03 5.72 8.11
CA ASP A 99 20.20 5.84 6.90
C ASP A 99 19.87 4.46 6.29
N ASP A 100 20.68 3.42 6.53
CA ASP A 100 20.38 2.04 6.10
C ASP A 100 19.26 1.39 6.92
N LEU A 101 18.94 1.95 8.10
CA LEU A 101 17.77 1.56 8.90
C LEU A 101 16.48 2.29 8.46
N GLN A 102 16.52 3.08 7.42
CA GLN A 102 15.34 3.82 6.95
C GLN A 102 14.12 2.92 6.80
N HIS A 103 14.30 1.70 6.33
CA HIS A 103 13.38 0.58 6.51
C HIS A 103 14.24 -0.68 6.38
N ALA A 104 14.39 -1.41 7.47
CA ALA A 104 15.20 -2.61 7.52
C ALA A 104 14.37 -3.83 7.94
N GLY A 105 14.68 -4.99 7.34
CA GLY A 105 14.02 -6.27 7.62
C GLY A 105 14.99 -7.29 8.20
N ILE A 106 14.55 -8.06 9.20
CA ILE A 106 15.27 -9.19 9.80
C ILE A 106 14.39 -10.43 9.72
N PHE A 107 14.75 -11.39 8.88
CA PHE A 107 13.95 -12.57 8.58
C PHE A 107 14.70 -13.85 8.94
N THR A 108 14.18 -14.63 9.88
CA THR A 108 14.78 -15.90 10.23
C THR A 108 13.87 -16.72 11.14
N ALA A 109 14.01 -18.04 11.11
CA ALA A 109 13.33 -18.94 12.01
C ALA A 109 13.68 -18.69 13.49
N THR A 110 12.88 -19.25 14.40
CA THR A 110 13.09 -19.13 15.84
C THR A 110 14.46 -19.72 16.25
N GLY A 111 15.17 -19.01 17.14
CA GLY A 111 16.45 -19.47 17.69
C GLY A 111 17.69 -19.10 16.88
N PHE A 112 17.56 -18.51 15.69
CA PHE A 112 18.70 -18.17 14.82
C PHE A 112 19.28 -16.76 15.04
N GLY A 113 18.87 -16.05 16.10
CA GLY A 113 19.52 -14.81 16.51
C GLY A 113 18.78 -13.52 16.16
N LYS A 114 17.50 -13.59 15.79
CA LYS A 114 16.64 -12.43 15.48
C LYS A 114 16.70 -11.36 16.57
N THR A 115 16.30 -11.69 17.78
CA THR A 115 16.27 -10.78 18.93
C THR A 115 17.67 -10.28 19.32
N THR A 116 18.69 -11.14 19.17
CA THR A 116 20.10 -10.75 19.39
C THR A 116 20.54 -9.65 18.43
N LEU A 117 20.18 -9.75 17.14
CA LEU A 117 20.51 -8.74 16.14
C LEU A 117 19.73 -7.44 16.38
N ILE A 118 18.43 -7.53 16.72
CA ILE A 118 17.63 -6.37 17.12
C ILE A 118 18.31 -5.66 18.30
N ALA A 119 18.57 -6.39 19.40
CA ALA A 119 19.19 -5.84 20.61
C ALA A 119 20.53 -5.16 20.32
N ARG A 120 21.37 -5.77 19.48
CA ARG A 120 22.64 -5.20 19.03
C ARG A 120 22.46 -3.89 18.26
N ILE A 121 21.45 -3.78 17.41
CA ILE A 121 21.18 -2.56 16.67
C ILE A 121 20.63 -1.47 17.59
N VAL A 122 19.60 -1.76 18.38
CA VAL A 122 18.92 -0.74 19.20
C VAL A 122 19.79 -0.21 20.32
N THR A 123 20.71 -1.01 20.88
CA THR A 123 21.65 -0.52 21.88
C THR A 123 22.67 0.46 21.31
N GLN A 124 23.12 0.27 20.08
CA GLN A 124 23.99 1.22 19.39
C GLN A 124 23.24 2.50 18.97
N LEU A 125 21.93 2.43 18.70
CA LEU A 125 21.11 3.63 18.50
C LEU A 125 21.06 4.52 19.74
N ILE A 126 21.11 3.94 20.96
CA ILE A 126 21.22 4.70 22.23
C ILE A 126 22.50 5.54 22.24
N ASP A 127 23.62 4.94 21.85
CA ASP A 127 24.93 5.63 21.80
C ASP A 127 24.92 6.76 20.75
N LEU A 128 24.20 6.56 19.67
CA LEU A 128 24.00 7.56 18.60
C LEU A 128 22.94 8.62 18.93
N LYS A 129 22.29 8.51 20.10
CA LYS A 129 21.19 9.39 20.54
C LYS A 129 20.01 9.41 19.57
N ILE A 130 19.70 8.26 19.02
CA ILE A 130 18.52 8.05 18.19
C ILE A 130 17.53 7.22 19.01
N PRO A 131 16.45 7.83 19.50
CA PRO A 131 15.41 7.14 20.24
C PRO A 131 14.69 6.12 19.37
N TRP A 132 14.09 5.14 20.03
CA TRP A 132 13.35 4.08 19.36
C TRP A 132 12.20 3.55 20.20
N LEU A 133 11.14 3.09 19.52
CA LEU A 133 9.98 2.47 20.13
C LEU A 133 9.86 1.02 19.64
N ALA A 134 9.92 0.04 20.54
CA ALA A 134 9.78 -1.37 20.22
C ALA A 134 8.46 -1.95 20.73
N PHE A 135 7.81 -2.75 19.89
CA PHE A 135 6.64 -3.54 20.24
C PHE A 135 7.03 -5.00 20.42
N ASP A 136 6.99 -5.47 21.68
CA ASP A 136 7.51 -6.76 22.11
C ASP A 136 6.37 -7.68 22.61
N PHE A 137 6.21 -8.83 21.94
CA PHE A 137 5.19 -9.83 22.31
C PHE A 137 5.69 -10.92 23.24
N LYS A 138 7.02 -11.06 23.39
CA LYS A 138 7.66 -12.19 24.09
C LYS A 138 8.44 -11.76 25.31
N ARG A 139 8.51 -10.46 25.58
CA ARG A 139 9.33 -9.84 26.64
C ARG A 139 10.84 -10.04 26.44
N ASP A 140 11.26 -10.27 25.19
CA ASP A 140 12.64 -10.59 24.87
C ASP A 140 13.60 -9.39 25.03
N LEU A 141 13.08 -8.16 24.98
CA LEU A 141 13.87 -6.92 25.07
C LEU A 141 13.89 -6.31 26.49
N ARG A 142 13.09 -6.82 27.41
CA ARG A 142 12.96 -6.32 28.78
C ARG A 142 14.31 -6.21 29.50
N GLY A 143 15.17 -7.22 29.34
CA GLY A 143 16.49 -7.29 29.97
C GLY A 143 17.39 -6.11 29.63
N LEU A 144 17.22 -5.46 28.47
CA LEU A 144 17.99 -4.29 28.07
C LEU A 144 17.90 -3.15 29.10
N SER A 145 16.77 -3.02 29.79
CA SER A 145 16.60 -1.97 30.80
C SER A 145 17.53 -2.11 32.01
N ARG A 146 18.20 -3.28 32.23
CA ARG A 146 19.16 -3.43 33.34
C ARG A 146 20.42 -2.60 33.14
N GLU A 147 20.93 -2.57 31.91
CA GLU A 147 22.24 -2.01 31.60
C GLU A 147 22.14 -0.72 30.75
N TYR A 148 21.03 -0.52 30.09
CA TYR A 148 20.82 0.61 29.17
C TYR A 148 19.67 1.51 29.66
N ASN A 149 19.67 2.77 29.23
CA ASN A 149 18.54 3.68 29.46
C ASN A 149 17.38 3.32 28.54
N VAL A 150 16.70 2.22 28.86
CA VAL A 150 15.52 1.71 28.14
C VAL A 150 14.34 1.73 29.10
N LYS A 151 13.25 2.37 28.70
CA LYS A 151 11.97 2.37 29.42
C LYS A 151 11.15 1.20 28.93
N VAL A 152 10.61 0.39 29.84
CA VAL A 152 9.75 -0.73 29.49
C VAL A 152 8.38 -0.48 30.07
N LEU A 153 7.39 -0.39 29.22
CA LEU A 153 5.99 -0.20 29.59
C LEU A 153 5.20 -1.46 29.23
N ARG A 154 4.47 -1.98 30.21
CA ARG A 154 3.46 -3.01 29.89
C ARG A 154 2.22 -2.35 29.33
N TRP A 155 1.56 -3.00 28.37
CA TRP A 155 0.35 -2.45 27.74
C TRP A 155 -0.71 -2.00 28.77
N ASN A 156 -0.88 -2.74 29.87
CA ASN A 156 -1.86 -2.42 30.92
C ASN A 156 -1.48 -1.24 31.83
N TRP A 157 -0.28 -0.67 31.67
CA TRP A 157 0.12 0.57 32.32
C TRP A 157 -0.15 1.82 31.47
N LEU A 158 -0.46 1.62 30.20
CA LEU A 158 -0.79 2.72 29.30
C LEU A 158 -2.12 3.38 29.69
N LYS A 159 -2.19 4.68 29.48
CA LYS A 159 -3.41 5.49 29.65
C LYS A 159 -3.56 6.35 28.40
N ILE A 160 -4.35 5.87 27.44
CA ILE A 160 -4.57 6.55 26.17
C ILE A 160 -6.06 6.84 25.99
N ASN A 161 -6.34 7.93 25.29
CA ASN A 161 -7.63 8.21 24.73
C ASN A 161 -7.52 8.21 23.21
N PRO A 162 -7.93 7.15 22.51
CA PRO A 162 -7.78 7.08 21.06
C PRO A 162 -8.54 8.19 20.32
N LEU A 163 -9.56 8.77 20.93
CA LEU A 163 -10.31 9.89 20.39
C LEU A 163 -9.62 11.25 20.65
N GLN A 164 -8.51 11.28 21.38
CA GLN A 164 -7.70 12.49 21.54
C GLN A 164 -6.66 12.55 20.41
N PRO A 165 -6.73 13.53 19.48
CA PRO A 165 -5.74 13.68 18.43
C PRO A 165 -4.37 14.06 19.02
N PRO A 166 -3.27 13.77 18.31
CA PRO A 166 -1.96 14.33 18.63
C PRO A 166 -2.01 15.87 18.63
N PRO A 167 -1.10 16.54 19.36
CA PRO A 167 -1.00 18.00 19.33
C PRO A 167 -0.92 18.55 17.89
N ASP A 168 -1.65 19.62 17.63
CA ASP A 168 -1.71 20.34 16.35
C ASP A 168 -2.22 19.54 15.14
N VAL A 169 -2.73 18.34 15.38
CA VAL A 169 -3.38 17.53 14.34
C VAL A 169 -4.86 17.91 14.20
N GLU A 170 -5.29 18.12 12.97
CA GLU A 170 -6.69 18.46 12.70
C GLU A 170 -7.62 17.29 13.08
N LEU A 171 -8.70 17.60 13.80
CA LEU A 171 -9.63 16.59 14.33
C LEU A 171 -10.20 15.67 13.24
N LYS A 172 -10.61 16.23 12.10
CA LYS A 172 -11.17 15.44 10.99
C LYS A 172 -10.16 14.45 10.43
N GLN A 173 -8.91 14.88 10.29
CA GLN A 173 -7.82 14.02 9.83
C GLN A 173 -7.60 12.86 10.82
N TRP A 174 -7.57 13.17 12.12
CA TRP A 174 -7.42 12.16 13.17
C TRP A 174 -8.57 11.14 13.19
N MET A 175 -9.81 11.63 13.07
CA MET A 175 -10.98 10.75 12.96
C MET A 175 -10.87 9.79 11.79
N THR A 176 -10.38 10.25 10.64
CA THR A 176 -10.18 9.40 9.47
C THR A 176 -9.14 8.31 9.74
N PHE A 177 -8.00 8.66 10.33
CA PHE A 177 -6.97 7.67 10.70
C PHE A 177 -7.52 6.63 11.69
N LEU A 178 -8.24 7.07 12.72
CA LEU A 178 -8.80 6.16 13.71
C LEU A 178 -9.86 5.23 13.11
N ALA A 179 -10.71 5.74 12.23
CA ALA A 179 -11.72 4.93 11.54
C ALA A 179 -11.05 3.88 10.63
N ASP A 180 -10.02 4.26 9.88
CA ASP A 180 -9.24 3.35 9.03
C ASP A 180 -8.54 2.25 9.84
N ILE A 181 -7.90 2.61 10.97
CA ILE A 181 -7.31 1.64 11.91
C ILE A 181 -8.37 0.64 12.40
N MET A 182 -9.52 1.13 12.85
CA MET A 182 -10.60 0.26 13.33
C MET A 182 -11.13 -0.65 12.21
N ALA A 183 -11.29 -0.12 11.01
CA ALA A 183 -11.72 -0.88 9.85
C ALA A 183 -10.70 -1.97 9.49
N HIS A 184 -9.41 -1.66 9.46
CA HIS A 184 -8.34 -2.60 9.14
C HIS A 184 -8.21 -3.70 10.20
N VAL A 185 -8.08 -3.32 11.47
CA VAL A 185 -7.87 -4.27 12.58
C VAL A 185 -9.04 -5.25 12.71
N PHE A 186 -10.27 -4.77 12.58
CA PHE A 186 -11.46 -5.59 12.78
C PHE A 186 -12.07 -6.13 11.49
N GLY A 187 -11.51 -5.79 10.33
CA GLY A 187 -11.99 -6.25 9.02
C GLY A 187 -13.36 -5.67 8.67
N TRP A 188 -13.58 -4.38 8.91
CA TRP A 188 -14.85 -3.73 8.60
C TRP A 188 -14.93 -3.31 7.13
N PHE A 189 -16.17 -3.24 6.65
CA PHE A 189 -16.47 -2.62 5.36
C PHE A 189 -16.72 -1.12 5.55
N HIS A 190 -16.50 -0.35 4.51
CA HIS A 190 -16.69 1.12 4.49
C HIS A 190 -18.00 1.61 5.10
N ALA A 191 -19.06 0.80 5.06
CA ALA A 191 -20.35 1.20 5.65
C ALA A 191 -20.31 1.25 7.17
N SER A 192 -19.62 0.30 7.83
CA SER A 192 -19.40 0.31 9.29
C SER A 192 -18.41 1.40 9.70
N GLU A 193 -17.39 1.64 8.88
CA GLU A 193 -16.43 2.71 9.05
C GLU A 193 -17.13 4.08 9.01
N ASN A 194 -17.94 4.35 7.98
CA ASN A 194 -18.71 5.59 7.89
C ASN A 194 -19.70 5.76 9.05
N TYR A 195 -20.31 4.65 9.51
CA TYR A 195 -21.18 4.67 10.69
C TYR A 195 -20.39 5.06 11.95
N LEU A 196 -19.19 4.51 12.15
CA LEU A 196 -18.30 4.90 13.24
C LEU A 196 -17.92 6.37 13.16
N MET A 197 -17.53 6.88 12.00
CA MET A 197 -17.16 8.28 11.80
C MET A 197 -18.30 9.24 12.15
N GLU A 198 -19.54 8.91 11.77
CA GLU A 198 -20.73 9.69 12.13
C GLU A 198 -20.88 9.78 13.65
N PHE A 199 -20.74 8.66 14.37
CA PHE A 199 -20.85 8.65 15.83
C PHE A 199 -19.65 9.28 16.53
N MET A 200 -18.44 9.17 15.99
CA MET A 200 -17.29 9.94 16.48
C MET A 200 -17.57 11.43 16.39
N GLN A 201 -18.05 11.92 15.25
CA GLN A 201 -18.40 13.33 15.10
C GLN A 201 -19.44 13.78 16.14
N ARG A 202 -20.54 13.03 16.30
CA ARG A 202 -21.57 13.31 17.31
C ARG A 202 -20.99 13.30 18.74
N ALA A 203 -20.06 12.38 19.03
CA ALA A 203 -19.43 12.31 20.35
C ALA A 203 -18.58 13.55 20.65
N TYR A 204 -17.83 14.04 19.66
CA TYR A 204 -17.08 15.30 19.81
C TYR A 204 -18.01 16.51 19.99
N GLU A 205 -19.10 16.57 19.23
CA GLU A 205 -20.09 17.65 19.33
C GLU A 205 -20.84 17.65 20.68
N SER A 206 -20.97 16.48 21.32
CA SER A 206 -21.62 16.34 22.62
C SER A 206 -20.77 16.81 23.80
N LYS A 207 -19.46 16.98 23.62
CA LYS A 207 -18.54 17.41 24.69
C LYS A 207 -18.29 18.90 24.63
N ALA A 208 -18.53 19.58 25.76
CA ALA A 208 -18.19 21.00 25.92
C ALA A 208 -16.69 21.18 26.21
N ASP A 209 -16.11 20.28 27.03
CA ASP A 209 -14.71 20.29 27.43
C ASP A 209 -14.11 18.89 27.38
N GLY A 210 -12.83 18.79 26.96
CA GLY A 210 -12.11 17.54 26.85
C GLY A 210 -12.59 16.68 25.68
N TYR A 211 -11.96 15.53 25.49
CA TYR A 211 -12.25 14.63 24.39
C TYR A 211 -13.26 13.54 24.78
N PRO A 212 -14.11 13.05 23.85
CA PRO A 212 -14.95 11.90 24.11
C PRO A 212 -14.06 10.66 24.39
N THR A 213 -14.63 9.66 25.07
CA THR A 213 -13.97 8.39 25.33
C THR A 213 -14.65 7.26 24.55
N PHE A 214 -13.99 6.12 24.41
CA PHE A 214 -14.62 4.94 23.81
C PHE A 214 -15.89 4.51 24.54
N ARG A 215 -15.96 4.71 25.86
CA ARG A 215 -17.17 4.43 26.64
C ARG A 215 -18.32 5.33 26.20
N LEU A 216 -18.09 6.64 26.10
CA LEU A 216 -19.10 7.56 25.61
C LEU A 216 -19.56 7.20 24.19
N LEU A 217 -18.61 6.91 23.30
CA LEU A 217 -18.90 6.51 21.92
C LEU A 217 -19.73 5.22 21.87
N HIS A 218 -19.37 4.21 22.65
CA HIS A 218 -20.13 2.96 22.80
C HIS A 218 -21.57 3.24 23.25
N ASP A 219 -21.74 4.03 24.31
CA ASP A 219 -23.06 4.30 24.90
C ASP A 219 -23.96 5.09 23.93
N MET A 220 -23.38 6.01 23.15
CA MET A 220 -24.10 6.73 22.09
C MET A 220 -24.56 5.79 20.96
N VAL A 221 -23.70 4.86 20.54
CA VAL A 221 -24.06 3.83 19.57
C VAL A 221 -25.13 2.88 20.13
N ALA A 222 -25.00 2.50 21.41
CA ALA A 222 -25.93 1.58 22.08
C ALA A 222 -27.34 2.18 22.24
N THR A 223 -27.44 3.46 22.50
CA THR A 223 -28.73 4.17 22.73
C THR A 223 -29.38 4.66 21.43
N ASN A 224 -28.72 4.49 20.29
CA ASN A 224 -29.30 4.93 19.01
C ASN A 224 -30.40 3.98 18.53
N GLU A 225 -31.64 4.47 18.48
CA GLU A 225 -32.83 3.71 18.05
C GLU A 225 -33.18 3.88 16.56
N GLU A 226 -32.23 4.26 15.71
CA GLU A 226 -32.51 4.43 14.28
C GLU A 226 -33.05 3.14 13.65
N SER A 227 -34.25 3.25 13.04
CA SER A 227 -34.98 2.14 12.45
C SER A 227 -34.59 1.93 10.98
N GLY A 228 -33.85 0.85 10.73
CA GLY A 228 -33.54 0.36 9.39
C GLY A 228 -32.67 -0.88 9.43
N ARG A 229 -33.07 -1.97 8.79
CA ARG A 229 -32.37 -3.28 8.86
C ARG A 229 -30.86 -3.17 8.60
N ARG A 230 -30.43 -2.35 7.63
CA ARG A 230 -29.01 -2.16 7.31
C ARG A 230 -28.26 -1.36 8.40
N TYR A 231 -28.90 -0.35 8.96
CA TYR A 231 -28.32 0.44 10.05
C TYR A 231 -28.12 -0.40 11.31
N SER A 232 -29.06 -1.32 11.60
CA SER A 232 -28.90 -2.22 12.74
C SER A 232 -27.72 -3.16 12.57
N GLU A 233 -27.43 -3.65 11.35
CA GLU A 233 -26.26 -4.49 11.07
C GLU A 233 -24.94 -3.72 11.31
N TYR A 234 -24.81 -2.49 10.80
CA TYR A 234 -23.61 -1.67 11.03
C TYR A 234 -23.45 -1.27 12.50
N ARG A 235 -24.55 -0.91 13.15
CA ARG A 235 -24.59 -0.63 14.57
C ARG A 235 -24.09 -1.81 15.40
N GLU A 236 -24.58 -3.02 15.16
CA GLU A 236 -24.17 -4.21 15.88
C GLU A 236 -22.70 -4.53 15.69
N VAL A 237 -22.17 -4.37 14.47
CA VAL A 237 -20.74 -4.58 14.18
C VAL A 237 -19.90 -3.60 14.99
N VAL A 238 -20.21 -2.30 14.94
CA VAL A 238 -19.46 -1.25 15.65
C VAL A 238 -19.59 -1.43 17.16
N LEU A 239 -20.81 -1.65 17.66
CA LEU A 239 -21.10 -1.84 19.08
C LEU A 239 -20.32 -3.03 19.67
N ASN A 240 -20.37 -4.20 18.99
CA ASN A 240 -19.67 -5.39 19.45
C ASN A 240 -18.16 -5.19 19.54
N ARG A 241 -17.57 -4.43 18.62
CA ARG A 241 -16.12 -4.19 18.62
C ARG A 241 -15.71 -3.17 19.67
N LEU A 242 -16.47 -2.09 19.81
CA LEU A 242 -16.25 -1.14 20.92
C LEU A 242 -16.40 -1.81 22.28
N ALA A 243 -17.42 -2.67 22.46
CA ALA A 243 -17.60 -3.46 23.66
C ALA A 243 -16.40 -4.40 23.92
N SER A 244 -15.93 -5.11 22.89
CA SER A 244 -14.74 -5.96 22.98
C SER A 244 -13.52 -5.19 23.44
N MET A 245 -13.25 -4.03 22.82
CA MET A 245 -12.14 -3.16 23.21
C MET A 245 -12.24 -2.67 24.64
N LEU A 246 -13.42 -2.27 25.07
CA LEU A 246 -13.67 -1.83 26.46
C LEU A 246 -13.50 -2.97 27.48
N ILE A 247 -13.81 -4.21 27.10
CA ILE A 247 -13.60 -5.38 27.96
C ILE A 247 -12.11 -5.71 28.09
N VAL A 248 -11.37 -5.69 26.99
CA VAL A 248 -9.95 -6.14 26.96
C VAL A 248 -9.00 -5.04 27.37
N LEU A 249 -9.11 -3.86 26.77
CA LEU A 249 -8.21 -2.73 27.05
C LEU A 249 -8.69 -1.91 28.27
N GLY A 250 -10.00 -1.88 28.54
CA GLY A 250 -10.55 -1.20 29.69
C GLY A 250 -10.05 0.23 29.81
N ASP A 251 -9.51 0.56 30.98
CA ASP A 251 -8.97 1.89 31.29
C ASP A 251 -7.74 2.28 30.49
N VAL A 252 -7.10 1.33 29.82
CA VAL A 252 -5.93 1.59 28.96
C VAL A 252 -6.29 2.47 27.77
N ALA A 253 -7.39 2.14 27.07
CA ALA A 253 -7.86 2.86 25.91
C ALA A 253 -9.14 3.68 26.17
N ASN A 254 -9.43 3.98 27.44
CA ASN A 254 -10.62 4.76 27.82
C ASN A 254 -10.28 5.85 28.85
N ALA A 255 -9.05 6.35 28.82
CA ALA A 255 -8.65 7.48 29.66
C ALA A 255 -9.36 8.76 29.18
N GLU A 256 -9.70 9.68 30.07
CA GLU A 256 -10.22 11.00 29.68
C GLU A 256 -9.18 11.81 28.91
N THR A 257 -7.92 11.66 29.28
CA THR A 257 -6.78 12.32 28.66
C THR A 257 -5.63 11.33 28.53
N SER A 258 -5.00 11.28 27.37
CA SER A 258 -3.83 10.41 27.11
C SER A 258 -2.62 10.81 27.94
N PHE A 259 -1.70 9.86 28.16
CA PHE A 259 -0.31 10.19 28.39
C PHE A 259 0.21 11.09 27.27
N PRO A 260 1.23 11.92 27.51
CA PRO A 260 1.90 12.65 26.44
C PRO A 260 2.71 11.64 25.59
N ILE A 261 2.01 11.05 24.60
CA ILE A 261 2.58 9.96 23.78
C ILE A 261 3.80 10.43 23.01
N GLU A 262 3.84 11.71 22.62
CA GLU A 262 4.98 12.35 21.97
C GLU A 262 6.29 12.25 22.77
N LYS A 263 6.22 12.19 24.11
CA LYS A 263 7.41 11.97 24.95
C LYS A 263 8.00 10.57 24.79
N LEU A 264 7.21 9.58 24.40
CA LEU A 264 7.72 8.22 24.16
C LEU A 264 8.64 8.18 22.94
N PHE A 265 8.48 9.13 22.01
CA PHE A 265 9.31 9.21 20.81
C PHE A 265 10.67 9.91 21.04
N ASP A 266 10.85 10.52 22.20
CA ASP A 266 12.14 11.11 22.62
C ASP A 266 12.97 10.17 23.51
N GLU A 267 12.42 8.99 23.82
CA GLU A 267 13.01 7.99 24.71
C GLU A 267 13.22 6.65 24.00
N ASN A 268 14.02 5.77 24.58
CA ASN A 268 14.14 4.38 24.15
C ASN A 268 13.10 3.55 24.90
N VAL A 269 12.05 3.14 24.20
CA VAL A 269 10.87 2.55 24.83
C VAL A 269 10.59 1.16 24.27
N VAL A 270 10.28 0.22 25.16
CA VAL A 270 9.68 -1.08 24.83
C VAL A 270 8.25 -1.08 25.35
N ILE A 271 7.27 -1.35 24.49
CA ILE A 271 5.89 -1.64 24.87
C ILE A 271 5.68 -3.14 24.81
N GLU A 272 5.50 -3.76 25.97
CA GLU A 272 5.16 -5.18 26.06
C GLU A 272 3.67 -5.41 25.82
N LEU A 273 3.38 -6.26 24.82
CA LEU A 273 2.02 -6.56 24.36
C LEU A 273 1.60 -8.01 24.70
N ASP A 274 2.39 -8.70 25.51
CA ASP A 274 2.10 -10.09 25.92
C ASP A 274 0.74 -10.18 26.63
N GLY A 275 0.04 -11.28 26.38
CA GLY A 275 -1.30 -11.54 26.94
C GLY A 275 -2.45 -10.80 26.27
N LEU A 276 -2.20 -9.85 25.34
CA LEU A 276 -3.25 -9.28 24.51
C LEU A 276 -3.66 -10.24 23.40
N ARG A 277 -4.95 -10.21 23.04
CA ARG A 277 -5.42 -10.85 21.83
C ARG A 277 -4.89 -10.09 20.61
N ARG A 278 -4.87 -10.75 19.47
CA ARG A 278 -4.27 -10.22 18.24
C ARG A 278 -4.87 -8.88 17.81
N ASP A 279 -6.19 -8.75 17.82
CA ASP A 279 -6.87 -7.57 17.31
C ASP A 279 -6.59 -6.34 18.20
N GLU A 280 -6.61 -6.47 19.53
CA GLU A 280 -6.33 -5.37 20.45
C GLU A 280 -4.84 -4.98 20.45
N ALA A 281 -3.94 -5.95 20.29
CA ALA A 281 -2.51 -5.66 20.14
C ALA A 281 -2.24 -4.91 18.82
N ASN A 282 -2.85 -5.36 17.71
CA ASN A 282 -2.76 -4.69 16.42
C ASN A 282 -3.32 -3.26 16.51
N PHE A 283 -4.46 -3.07 17.18
CA PHE A 283 -5.01 -1.74 17.38
C PHE A 283 -4.01 -0.80 18.09
N LEU A 284 -3.38 -1.24 19.18
CA LEU A 284 -2.41 -0.40 19.87
C LEU A 284 -1.22 -0.04 18.97
N VAL A 285 -0.67 -0.99 18.24
CA VAL A 285 0.47 -0.75 17.36
C VAL A 285 0.12 0.21 16.22
N GLU A 286 -1.01 -0.02 15.55
CA GLU A 286 -1.48 0.86 14.48
C GLU A 286 -1.79 2.26 15.00
N TYR A 287 -2.36 2.36 16.19
CA TYR A 287 -2.62 3.63 16.86
C TYR A 287 -1.32 4.41 17.13
N PHE A 288 -0.27 3.78 17.68
CA PHE A 288 1.01 4.45 17.92
C PHE A 288 1.67 4.90 16.61
N LEU A 289 1.64 4.07 15.57
CA LEU A 289 2.18 4.44 14.25
C LEU A 289 1.41 5.61 13.62
N ALA A 290 0.08 5.58 13.69
CA ALA A 290 -0.71 6.68 13.18
C ALA A 290 -0.49 7.96 13.99
N TYR A 291 -0.32 7.83 15.30
CA TYR A 291 -0.06 8.95 16.19
C TYR A 291 1.27 9.64 15.83
N ILE A 292 2.38 8.88 15.74
CA ILE A 292 3.68 9.46 15.39
C ILE A 292 3.68 10.08 14.00
N PHE A 293 3.05 9.42 13.02
CA PHE A 293 2.94 9.93 11.66
C PHE A 293 2.16 11.24 11.63
N ALA A 294 0.96 11.28 12.23
CA ALA A 294 0.11 12.47 12.27
C ALA A 294 0.80 13.62 13.01
N TYR A 295 1.45 13.34 14.13
CA TYR A 295 2.22 14.32 14.91
C TYR A 295 3.35 14.93 14.08
N ARG A 296 4.17 14.12 13.42
CA ARG A 296 5.28 14.61 12.60
C ARG A 296 4.82 15.35 11.35
N LEU A 297 3.71 14.91 10.76
CA LEU A 297 3.07 15.58 9.63
C LEU A 297 2.61 16.99 10.03
N ALA A 298 1.88 17.13 11.14
CA ALA A 298 1.39 18.41 11.64
C ALA A 298 2.53 19.40 11.95
N HIS A 299 3.65 18.89 12.50
CA HIS A 299 4.83 19.70 12.82
C HIS A 299 5.83 19.85 11.64
N ASN A 300 5.47 19.37 10.45
CA ASN A 300 6.33 19.39 9.25
C ASN A 300 7.77 18.85 9.50
N GLN A 301 7.89 17.82 10.33
CA GLN A 301 9.16 17.22 10.71
C GLN A 301 9.67 16.31 9.60
N ARG A 302 10.41 16.85 8.65
CA ARG A 302 11.01 16.11 7.53
C ARG A 302 12.52 16.03 7.67
N GLY A 303 13.15 15.01 7.06
CA GLY A 303 14.61 14.89 6.99
C GLY A 303 15.14 13.50 7.27
N ARG A 304 16.41 13.41 7.71
CA ARG A 304 17.06 12.14 8.06
C ARG A 304 16.38 11.48 9.24
N ILE A 305 16.55 10.16 9.38
CA ILE A 305 16.03 9.36 10.50
C ILE A 305 16.44 9.99 11.83
N ALA A 306 15.47 10.20 12.69
CA ALA A 306 15.63 10.70 14.04
C ALA A 306 14.95 9.81 15.09
N HIS A 307 14.21 8.77 14.64
CA HIS A 307 13.54 7.79 15.48
C HIS A 307 13.38 6.46 14.71
N VAL A 308 13.30 5.33 15.42
CA VAL A 308 13.11 4.01 14.81
C VAL A 308 12.01 3.24 15.53
N ASP A 309 11.00 2.82 14.78
CA ASP A 309 9.98 1.88 15.26
C ASP A 309 10.45 0.45 15.02
N VAL A 310 10.42 -0.38 16.06
CA VAL A 310 10.91 -1.77 16.05
C VAL A 310 9.77 -2.75 16.24
N PHE A 311 9.61 -3.67 15.28
CA PHE A 311 8.57 -4.70 15.27
C PHE A 311 9.23 -6.08 15.36
N ASP A 312 9.17 -6.74 16.53
CA ASP A 312 9.76 -8.08 16.68
C ASP A 312 8.99 -9.17 15.91
N GLU A 313 7.69 -8.97 15.66
CA GLU A 313 6.84 -9.87 14.85
C GLU A 313 6.03 -9.08 13.82
N ALA A 314 6.70 -8.48 12.83
CA ALA A 314 6.09 -7.60 11.82
C ALA A 314 4.98 -8.28 11.00
N SER A 315 5.03 -9.61 10.80
CA SER A 315 3.97 -10.38 10.12
C SER A 315 2.62 -10.37 10.85
N ARG A 316 2.57 -9.95 12.10
CA ARG A 316 1.30 -9.78 12.83
C ARG A 316 0.53 -8.55 12.39
N PHE A 317 1.23 -7.49 12.00
CA PHE A 317 0.67 -6.19 11.65
C PHE A 317 0.58 -5.99 10.15
N PHE A 318 1.68 -6.21 9.46
CA PHE A 318 1.82 -6.03 8.02
C PHE A 318 1.51 -7.34 7.28
N PHE A 319 0.36 -7.94 7.53
CA PHE A 319 0.01 -9.23 6.94
C PHE A 319 -0.80 -9.08 5.65
N LYS A 320 -0.57 -9.99 4.71
CA LYS A 320 -1.41 -10.14 3.51
C LYS A 320 -2.84 -10.47 3.94
N GLY A 321 -3.78 -9.58 3.69
CA GLY A 321 -5.14 -9.51 4.19
C GLY A 321 -5.85 -10.81 4.54
N LYS A 322 -6.73 -10.77 5.52
CA LYS A 322 -7.62 -11.90 5.87
C LYS A 322 -8.47 -12.24 4.64
N GLN A 323 -8.34 -13.47 4.12
CA GLN A 323 -9.30 -14.02 3.18
C GLN A 323 -10.62 -14.24 3.93
N PHE A 324 -11.60 -13.38 3.71
CA PHE A 324 -12.97 -13.66 4.12
C PHE A 324 -13.70 -14.35 2.96
N GLY A 325 -13.76 -15.70 3.01
CA GLY A 325 -14.43 -16.52 2.00
C GLY A 325 -13.71 -16.58 0.64
N GLU A 326 -14.38 -17.16 -0.37
CA GLU A 326 -13.83 -17.33 -1.73
C GLU A 326 -13.68 -16.03 -2.53
N THR A 327 -14.16 -14.90 -2.02
CA THR A 327 -14.03 -13.59 -2.64
C THR A 327 -12.89 -12.83 -1.96
N ARG A 328 -11.77 -12.64 -2.66
CA ARG A 328 -10.79 -11.59 -2.38
C ARG A 328 -11.51 -10.24 -2.55
N GLN A 329 -12.12 -9.74 -1.50
CA GLN A 329 -12.46 -8.33 -1.44
C GLN A 329 -11.17 -7.61 -1.03
N GLU A 330 -10.57 -6.91 -1.97
CA GLU A 330 -9.57 -5.91 -1.69
C GLU A 330 -10.26 -4.83 -0.85
N LEU A 331 -10.12 -4.93 0.45
CA LEU A 331 -10.26 -3.78 1.33
C LEU A 331 -9.27 -2.75 0.80
N GLY A 332 -9.67 -1.51 0.66
CA GLY A 332 -8.78 -0.44 0.20
C GLY A 332 -7.45 -0.48 0.96
N LEU A 333 -6.38 0.05 0.38
CA LEU A 333 -5.05 0.08 1.02
C LEU A 333 -5.20 0.71 2.40
N SER A 334 -4.93 -0.07 3.45
CA SER A 334 -5.00 0.43 4.82
C SER A 334 -3.89 1.45 5.07
N PHE A 335 -4.06 2.29 6.10
CA PHE A 335 -3.01 3.20 6.56
C PHE A 335 -1.66 2.45 6.71
N LEU A 336 -1.65 1.25 7.29
CA LEU A 336 -0.44 0.43 7.44
C LEU A 336 0.23 0.03 6.13
N GLU A 337 -0.50 -0.13 5.06
CA GLU A 337 0.09 -0.45 3.76
C GLU A 337 0.73 0.77 3.10
N THR A 338 0.25 1.96 3.42
CA THR A 338 0.78 3.23 2.89
C THR A 338 1.89 3.81 3.74
N VAL A 339 1.88 3.58 5.06
CA VAL A 339 2.87 4.08 6.02
C VAL A 339 4.32 3.83 5.58
N PRO A 340 4.75 2.62 5.18
CA PRO A 340 6.13 2.38 4.79
C PRO A 340 6.61 3.22 3.60
N GLN A 341 5.68 3.73 2.78
CA GLN A 341 6.02 4.58 1.64
C GLN A 341 6.23 6.05 2.05
N ILE A 342 5.48 6.51 3.04
CA ILE A 342 5.34 7.93 3.38
C ILE A 342 6.19 8.30 4.59
N ILE A 343 6.21 7.44 5.62
CA ILE A 343 6.79 7.75 6.95
C ILE A 343 8.30 8.03 6.90
N ARG A 344 8.99 7.45 5.92
CA ARG A 344 10.43 7.66 5.72
C ARG A 344 10.81 9.13 5.55
N ASP A 345 9.92 9.93 4.94
CA ASP A 345 10.17 11.35 4.69
C ASP A 345 9.99 12.19 5.98
N TYR A 346 9.39 11.57 7.01
CA TYR A 346 9.08 12.17 8.30
C TYR A 346 9.99 11.70 9.45
N LYS A 347 11.27 11.46 9.16
CA LYS A 347 12.32 11.11 10.12
C LYS A 347 12.14 9.76 10.83
N GLU A 348 11.25 8.90 10.34
CA GLU A 348 11.00 7.58 10.94
C GLU A 348 11.68 6.46 10.15
N GLY A 349 12.35 5.57 10.87
CA GLY A 349 12.84 4.29 10.38
C GLY A 349 11.96 3.14 10.89
N LEU A 350 11.78 2.09 10.08
CA LEU A 350 11.12 0.87 10.51
C LEU A 350 12.13 -0.28 10.56
N LEU A 351 12.31 -0.91 11.72
CA LEU A 351 13.06 -2.15 11.87
C LEU A 351 12.08 -3.30 12.08
N CYS A 352 11.79 -4.02 11.01
CA CYS A 352 10.77 -5.06 10.97
C CYS A 352 11.40 -6.44 11.03
N ALA A 353 11.10 -7.22 12.06
CA ALA A 353 11.55 -8.59 12.14
C ALA A 353 10.38 -9.57 12.04
N ALA A 354 10.59 -10.71 11.36
CA ALA A 354 9.57 -11.74 11.23
C ALA A 354 10.17 -13.14 11.03
N GLN A 355 9.40 -14.14 11.41
CA GLN A 355 9.75 -15.54 11.19
C GLN A 355 9.19 -16.05 9.86
N GLU A 356 8.06 -15.52 9.41
CA GLU A 356 7.30 -15.91 8.23
C GLU A 356 7.20 -14.72 7.26
N PRO A 357 8.25 -14.45 6.47
CA PRO A 357 8.25 -13.32 5.52
C PRO A 357 7.22 -13.46 4.41
N SER A 358 6.76 -14.66 4.08
CA SER A 358 5.71 -14.92 3.09
C SER A 358 4.36 -14.29 3.47
N LEU A 359 4.11 -14.11 4.78
CA LEU A 359 2.89 -13.48 5.28
C LEU A 359 2.92 -11.94 5.22
N ILE A 360 4.08 -11.32 5.01
CA ILE A 360 4.22 -9.87 4.99
C ILE A 360 3.67 -9.29 3.68
N THR A 361 3.01 -8.13 3.77
CA THR A 361 2.50 -7.41 2.60
C THR A 361 3.62 -7.06 1.63
N HIS A 362 3.28 -7.08 0.33
CA HIS A 362 4.22 -6.68 -0.72
C HIS A 362 4.68 -5.22 -0.54
N SER A 363 3.80 -4.34 -0.06
CA SER A 363 4.10 -2.93 0.20
C SER A 363 5.26 -2.79 1.19
N LEU A 364 5.19 -3.43 2.37
CA LEU A 364 6.31 -3.38 3.32
C LEU A 364 7.56 -4.03 2.73
N MET A 365 7.46 -5.26 2.19
CA MET A 365 8.61 -6.01 1.70
C MET A 365 9.40 -5.25 0.63
N SER A 366 8.71 -4.53 -0.28
CA SER A 366 9.34 -3.75 -1.34
C SER A 366 10.01 -2.46 -0.84
N ASN A 367 9.54 -1.90 0.27
CA ASN A 367 10.09 -0.69 0.88
C ASN A 367 11.27 -0.94 1.83
N LEU A 368 11.49 -2.19 2.26
CA LEU A 368 12.66 -2.55 3.07
C LEU A 368 13.94 -2.46 2.22
N ARG A 369 14.76 -1.45 2.49
CA ARG A 369 16.01 -1.17 1.76
C ARG A 369 17.16 -2.08 2.16
N THR A 370 17.21 -2.42 3.45
CA THR A 370 18.21 -3.33 4.05
C THR A 370 17.50 -4.57 4.55
N LYS A 371 17.96 -5.73 4.15
CA LYS A 371 17.39 -7.02 4.57
C LYS A 371 18.47 -7.91 5.12
N PHE A 372 18.26 -8.42 6.33
CA PHE A 372 19.07 -9.45 7.00
C PHE A 372 18.26 -10.73 6.98
N VAL A 373 18.74 -11.77 6.34
CA VAL A 373 18.02 -13.04 6.22
C VAL A 373 18.88 -14.15 6.77
N GLY A 374 18.43 -14.77 7.85
CA GLY A 374 19.02 -15.99 8.41
C GLY A 374 18.35 -17.24 7.85
N TYR A 375 18.48 -18.35 8.57
CA TYR A 375 17.83 -19.61 8.20
C TYR A 375 16.28 -19.47 8.15
N LEU A 376 15.67 -19.99 7.11
CA LEU A 376 14.23 -20.10 6.94
C LEU A 376 13.83 -21.58 6.82
N SER A 377 12.79 -21.99 7.54
CA SER A 377 12.35 -23.41 7.60
C SER A 377 11.37 -23.77 6.49
N GLU A 378 10.60 -22.81 5.98
CA GLU A 378 9.54 -23.01 5.01
C GLU A 378 9.98 -22.65 3.59
N GLY A 379 9.59 -23.49 2.62
CA GLY A 379 9.94 -23.26 1.20
C GLY A 379 9.33 -21.99 0.63
N GLU A 380 8.08 -21.66 1.01
CA GLU A 380 7.39 -20.45 0.58
C GLU A 380 8.10 -19.18 1.09
N ASP A 381 8.60 -19.20 2.33
CA ASP A 381 9.38 -18.11 2.89
C ASP A 381 10.69 -17.92 2.14
N SER A 382 11.40 -19.02 1.84
CA SER A 382 12.65 -19.01 1.10
C SER A 382 12.45 -18.49 -0.34
N GLU A 383 11.35 -18.84 -1.00
CA GLU A 383 11.02 -18.38 -2.34
C GLU A 383 10.65 -16.87 -2.33
N THR A 384 9.84 -16.44 -1.37
CA THR A 384 9.47 -15.04 -1.18
C THR A 384 10.71 -14.17 -0.97
N ILE A 385 11.62 -14.60 -0.11
CA ILE A 385 12.87 -13.89 0.13
C ILE A 385 13.79 -13.96 -1.08
N GLY A 386 13.96 -15.13 -1.73
CA GLY A 386 14.77 -15.27 -2.93
C GLY A 386 14.34 -14.30 -4.02
N THR A 387 13.04 -14.16 -4.24
CA THR A 387 12.46 -13.17 -5.17
C THR A 387 12.73 -11.73 -4.72
N SER A 388 12.50 -11.43 -3.44
CA SER A 388 12.70 -10.07 -2.88
C SER A 388 14.17 -9.61 -2.91
N LEU A 389 15.12 -10.55 -2.87
CA LEU A 389 16.55 -10.27 -2.95
C LEU A 389 17.09 -10.33 -4.38
N ASN A 390 16.28 -10.77 -5.34
CA ASN A 390 16.67 -11.07 -6.73
C ASN A 390 17.82 -12.09 -6.81
N LEU A 391 17.72 -13.20 -6.06
CA LEU A 391 18.71 -14.26 -6.07
C LEU A 391 18.59 -15.08 -7.36
N ASN A 392 19.74 -15.42 -7.98
CA ASN A 392 19.81 -16.45 -9.00
C ASN A 392 19.79 -17.85 -8.36
N ASP A 393 19.74 -18.90 -9.16
CA ASP A 393 19.60 -20.27 -8.65
C ASP A 393 20.82 -20.74 -7.85
N ASP A 394 22.02 -20.35 -8.24
CA ASP A 394 23.26 -20.67 -7.51
C ASP A 394 23.30 -19.95 -6.14
N GLU A 395 22.88 -18.68 -6.10
CA GLU A 395 22.77 -17.89 -4.86
C GLU A 395 21.69 -18.44 -3.92
N LYS A 396 20.58 -18.97 -4.46
CA LYS A 396 19.54 -19.65 -3.66
C LYS A 396 20.06 -20.95 -3.06
N GLU A 397 20.82 -21.72 -3.81
CA GLU A 397 21.40 -22.96 -3.31
C GLU A 397 22.45 -22.68 -2.22
N GLU A 398 23.28 -21.65 -2.38
CA GLU A 398 24.23 -21.20 -1.37
C GLU A 398 23.52 -20.68 -0.12
N PHE A 399 22.44 -19.90 -0.30
CA PHE A 399 21.61 -19.41 0.80
C PHE A 399 20.96 -20.55 1.61
N ALA A 400 20.46 -21.59 0.93
CA ALA A 400 19.86 -22.75 1.59
C ALA A 400 20.84 -23.51 2.51
N LYS A 401 22.15 -23.35 2.28
CA LYS A 401 23.22 -23.94 3.12
C LYS A 401 23.55 -23.11 4.37
N LEU A 402 23.02 -21.87 4.51
CA LEU A 402 23.23 -21.01 5.66
C LEU A 402 22.37 -21.49 6.83
N GLY A 403 22.78 -22.57 7.48
CA GLY A 403 22.04 -23.18 8.61
C GLY A 403 22.57 -22.83 10.00
N GLU A 404 23.55 -21.94 10.12
CA GLU A 404 24.15 -21.60 11.41
C GLU A 404 23.63 -20.29 12.01
N ARG A 405 23.46 -20.28 13.33
CA ARG A 405 23.04 -19.09 14.07
C ARG A 405 24.01 -17.95 13.89
N GLY A 406 23.45 -16.74 13.62
CA GLY A 406 24.20 -15.50 13.48
C GLY A 406 24.84 -15.29 12.11
N TYR A 407 24.63 -16.20 11.14
CA TYR A 407 24.93 -15.95 9.74
C TYR A 407 23.71 -15.32 9.05
N TRP A 408 23.97 -14.28 8.29
CA TRP A 408 22.92 -13.49 7.62
C TRP A 408 23.28 -13.27 6.18
N LEU A 409 22.38 -13.61 5.28
CA LEU A 409 22.39 -13.07 3.94
C LEU A 409 21.90 -11.63 3.99
N VAL A 410 22.73 -10.68 3.60
CA VAL A 410 22.44 -9.26 3.67
C VAL A 410 22.28 -8.68 2.29
N LYS A 411 21.22 -7.91 2.09
CA LYS A 411 20.98 -7.11 0.89
C LYS A 411 20.77 -5.66 1.32
N MET A 412 21.54 -4.77 0.72
CA MET A 412 21.39 -3.32 0.87
C MET A 412 21.05 -2.68 -0.47
N ALA A 413 20.53 -1.46 -0.44
CA ALA A 413 20.24 -0.72 -1.66
C ALA A 413 21.52 -0.56 -2.52
N GLY A 414 21.44 -0.92 -3.79
CA GLY A 414 22.55 -0.81 -4.74
C GLY A 414 23.63 -1.92 -4.62
N THR A 415 23.49 -2.89 -3.71
CA THR A 415 24.45 -3.99 -3.58
C THR A 415 23.92 -5.29 -4.16
N LYS A 416 24.81 -6.24 -4.50
CA LYS A 416 24.46 -7.65 -4.58
C LYS A 416 24.32 -8.22 -3.17
N PRO A 417 23.56 -9.32 -2.98
CA PRO A 417 23.51 -10.01 -1.68
C PRO A 417 24.90 -10.54 -1.29
N PHE A 418 25.18 -10.51 0.02
CA PHE A 418 26.44 -11.01 0.59
C PHE A 418 26.19 -11.58 1.98
N VAL A 419 27.11 -12.38 2.48
CA VAL A 419 26.97 -13.04 3.79
C VAL A 419 27.75 -12.29 4.87
N VAL A 420 27.14 -12.19 6.05
CA VAL A 420 27.71 -11.57 7.24
C VAL A 420 27.54 -12.52 8.43
N LYS A 421 28.60 -12.67 9.23
CA LYS A 421 28.52 -13.27 10.56
C LYS A 421 28.36 -12.14 11.57
N SER A 422 27.21 -12.05 12.23
CA SER A 422 27.03 -11.09 13.33
C SER A 422 27.90 -11.46 14.53
N GLU A 423 28.38 -10.45 15.24
CA GLU A 423 29.01 -10.68 16.53
C GLU A 423 27.93 -11.03 17.55
N ASP A 424 28.30 -11.88 18.50
CA ASP A 424 27.43 -12.21 19.62
C ASP A 424 27.11 -10.97 20.45
N PHE A 425 25.86 -10.85 20.86
CA PHE A 425 25.43 -9.83 21.81
C PHE A 425 24.73 -10.53 22.98
N PRO A 426 25.35 -10.52 24.17
CA PRO A 426 24.74 -11.09 25.35
C PRO A 426 23.58 -10.17 25.79
N ILE A 427 22.34 -10.59 25.57
CA ILE A 427 21.18 -9.88 26.10
C ILE A 427 21.23 -9.98 27.63
N PRO A 428 21.16 -8.84 28.36
CA PRO A 428 21.16 -8.85 29.81
C PRO A 428 20.05 -9.74 30.38
N LYS A 429 20.30 -10.32 31.56
CA LYS A 429 19.35 -11.21 32.24
C LYS A 429 17.98 -10.52 32.35
N ASP A 430 16.93 -11.26 32.10
CA ASP A 430 15.55 -10.78 32.21
C ASP A 430 15.19 -10.30 33.61
N MET A 431 14.19 -9.44 33.72
CA MET A 431 13.65 -8.86 34.95
C MET A 431 12.30 -9.48 35.30
N THR A 432 12.06 -9.68 36.58
CA THR A 432 10.70 -10.02 37.06
C THR A 432 9.73 -8.85 36.90
N ASP A 433 8.44 -9.13 36.93
CA ASP A 433 7.41 -8.07 36.82
C ASP A 433 7.48 -7.06 37.99
N ASP A 434 7.87 -7.51 39.19
CA ASP A 434 8.02 -6.65 40.36
C ASP A 434 9.27 -5.74 40.25
N GLU A 435 10.42 -6.29 39.84
CA GLU A 435 11.63 -5.48 39.55
C GLU A 435 11.35 -4.42 38.47
N LEU A 436 10.64 -4.81 37.42
CA LEU A 436 10.28 -3.91 36.35
C LEU A 436 9.35 -2.79 36.84
N LYS A 437 8.31 -3.12 37.59
CA LYS A 437 7.37 -2.17 38.17
C LYS A 437 8.07 -1.16 39.08
N GLU A 438 8.96 -1.62 39.94
CA GLU A 438 9.75 -0.75 40.80
C GLU A 438 10.63 0.22 39.99
N LYS A 439 11.36 -0.31 38.99
CA LYS A 439 12.26 0.46 38.14
C LYS A 439 11.54 1.50 37.29
N MET A 440 10.37 1.18 36.79
CA MET A 440 9.59 2.06 35.89
C MET A 440 8.61 2.98 36.63
N SER A 441 8.42 2.83 37.94
CA SER A 441 7.45 3.59 38.73
C SER A 441 7.62 5.11 38.61
N GLY A 442 8.86 5.61 38.60
CA GLY A 442 9.17 7.03 38.43
C GLY A 442 8.76 7.54 37.01
N PHE A 443 9.06 6.77 35.97
CA PHE A 443 8.72 7.14 34.61
C PHE A 443 7.18 7.12 34.36
N VAL A 444 6.49 6.11 34.87
CA VAL A 444 5.04 6.03 34.79
C VAL A 444 4.39 7.19 35.53
N ALA A 445 4.87 7.52 36.76
CA ALA A 445 4.37 8.67 37.52
C ALA A 445 4.64 10.01 36.81
N GLU A 446 5.76 10.15 36.10
CA GLU A 446 6.04 11.33 35.26
C GLU A 446 5.05 11.43 34.12
N LEU A 447 4.79 10.34 33.41
CA LEU A 447 3.78 10.32 32.33
C LEU A 447 2.38 10.68 32.84
N GLU A 448 1.99 10.14 34.01
CA GLU A 448 0.71 10.44 34.66
C GLU A 448 0.59 11.91 35.07
N SER A 449 1.63 12.46 35.69
CA SER A 449 1.65 13.86 36.15
C SER A 449 1.68 14.87 34.99
N SER A 450 2.20 14.44 33.84
CA SER A 450 2.28 15.26 32.63
C SER A 450 1.00 15.24 31.78
N ARG A 451 -0.02 14.47 32.17
CA ARG A 451 -1.34 14.47 31.51
C ARG A 451 -1.96 15.87 31.64
N LYS A 452 -1.94 16.60 30.52
CA LYS A 452 -2.62 17.89 30.44
C LYS A 452 -4.03 17.66 29.92
N ILE A 453 -5.02 18.23 30.60
CA ILE A 453 -6.32 18.45 29.96
C ILE A 453 -6.04 19.49 28.89
N VAL A 454 -5.83 19.03 27.66
CA VAL A 454 -5.78 19.91 26.50
C VAL A 454 -7.24 20.31 26.28
N PRO A 455 -7.60 21.59 26.43
CA PRO A 455 -8.92 22.04 26.01
C PRO A 455 -9.08 21.55 24.57
N LEU A 456 -10.25 21.03 24.21
CA LEU A 456 -10.60 20.88 22.80
C LEU A 456 -10.12 22.17 22.14
N PRO A 457 -9.25 22.10 21.11
CA PRO A 457 -8.93 23.30 20.36
C PRO A 457 -10.30 23.88 20.12
N HIS A 458 -10.57 25.08 20.66
CA HIS A 458 -11.86 25.72 20.50
C HIS A 458 -12.12 25.48 19.03
N HIS A 459 -12.98 24.50 18.74
CA HIS A 459 -13.62 24.57 17.49
C HIS A 459 -14.18 25.99 17.54
N SER A 460 -13.43 26.93 16.95
CA SER A 460 -14.10 27.93 16.18
C SER A 460 -15.07 27.06 15.47
N LYS A 461 -16.30 26.93 16.14
CA LYS A 461 -17.39 26.09 15.69
C LYS A 461 -16.99 25.72 14.30
N VAL A 462 -16.59 24.38 13.96
CA VAL A 462 -16.88 24.04 12.60
C VAL A 462 -18.33 24.46 12.60
N LEU A 463 -18.46 25.73 12.34
CA LEU A 463 -19.57 26.22 11.68
C LEU A 463 -19.68 25.13 10.63
N GLU A 464 -20.57 24.13 10.88
CA GLU A 464 -21.45 23.92 9.76
C GLU A 464 -21.52 25.33 9.22
N GLN A 465 -20.67 25.58 8.18
CA GLN A 465 -20.88 26.83 7.46
C GLN A 465 -22.34 26.73 7.28
N PRO A 466 -23.15 27.58 7.99
CA PRO A 466 -24.58 27.34 8.16
C PRO A 466 -24.93 27.04 6.75
N LYS A 467 -25.43 25.77 6.47
CA LYS A 467 -25.69 25.35 5.08
C LYS A 467 -26.22 26.62 4.50
N VAL A 468 -25.39 27.37 3.71
CA VAL A 468 -25.82 28.65 3.19
C VAL A 468 -26.76 28.20 2.12
N ILE A 469 -27.87 27.65 2.61
CA ILE A 469 -29.05 27.38 1.82
C ILE A 469 -29.37 28.76 1.37
N PRO A 470 -29.14 29.06 0.08
CA PRO A 470 -29.50 30.37 -0.41
C PRO A 470 -30.94 30.62 0.10
N PRO A 471 -31.24 31.71 0.76
CA PRO A 471 -32.46 31.87 1.59
C PRO A 471 -33.78 31.60 0.85
N GLN A 472 -33.70 31.00 -0.29
CA GLN A 472 -34.75 30.70 -1.24
C GLN A 472 -34.88 29.18 -1.58
N LEU A 473 -33.99 28.27 -1.12
CA LEU A 473 -34.08 26.83 -1.41
C LEU A 473 -34.50 26.05 -0.15
N THR A 474 -35.28 24.97 -0.35
CA THR A 474 -35.51 23.99 0.71
C THR A 474 -34.24 23.14 0.94
N SER A 475 -34.14 22.52 2.12
CA SER A 475 -33.01 21.68 2.47
C SER A 475 -32.85 20.50 1.48
N GLU A 476 -33.97 19.89 1.08
CA GLU A 476 -33.99 18.79 0.13
C GLU A 476 -33.55 19.22 -1.28
N ALA A 477 -33.96 20.42 -1.71
CA ALA A 477 -33.52 20.95 -3.01
C ALA A 477 -32.03 21.30 -3.00
N TRP A 478 -31.54 21.86 -1.89
CA TRP A 478 -30.10 22.11 -1.71
C TRP A 478 -29.29 20.83 -1.70
N ASP A 479 -29.68 19.82 -0.90
CA ASP A 479 -29.00 18.53 -0.83
C ASP A 479 -29.00 17.82 -2.20
N LEU A 480 -30.09 17.94 -2.96
CA LEU A 480 -30.16 17.42 -4.33
C LEU A 480 -29.20 18.17 -5.26
N LEU A 481 -29.14 19.50 -5.18
CA LEU A 481 -28.26 20.33 -6.02
C LEU A 481 -26.78 20.01 -5.75
N VAL A 482 -26.38 19.90 -4.50
CA VAL A 482 -25.01 19.49 -4.10
C VAL A 482 -24.72 18.07 -4.57
N ASN A 483 -25.65 17.14 -4.40
CA ASN A 483 -25.46 15.77 -4.88
C ASN A 483 -25.34 15.69 -6.42
N VAL A 484 -26.00 16.56 -7.17
CA VAL A 484 -25.80 16.68 -8.62
C VAL A 484 -24.39 17.18 -8.94
N CYS A 485 -23.87 18.12 -8.17
CA CYS A 485 -22.52 18.65 -8.32
C CYS A 485 -21.46 17.58 -8.05
N GLU A 486 -21.60 16.84 -6.96
CA GLU A 486 -20.62 15.81 -6.57
C GLU A 486 -20.67 14.55 -7.44
N HIS A 487 -21.86 14.24 -7.98
CA HIS A 487 -22.10 13.01 -8.76
C HIS A 487 -22.81 13.29 -10.07
N PRO A 488 -22.17 13.91 -11.09
CA PRO A 488 -22.82 14.37 -12.29
C PRO A 488 -23.58 13.27 -13.06
N PHE A 489 -23.00 12.09 -13.16
CA PHE A 489 -23.55 10.97 -13.95
C PHE A 489 -24.45 10.02 -13.16
N MET A 490 -24.94 10.41 -12.00
CA MET A 490 -25.88 9.61 -11.22
C MET A 490 -27.33 9.87 -11.71
N GLY A 491 -28.06 8.80 -12.04
CA GLY A 491 -29.50 8.90 -12.41
C GLY A 491 -30.38 9.20 -11.21
N ILE A 492 -31.56 9.79 -11.47
CA ILE A 492 -32.47 10.28 -10.40
C ILE A 492 -32.93 9.20 -9.42
N ARG A 493 -33.09 7.95 -9.90
CA ARG A 493 -33.44 6.82 -9.04
C ARG A 493 -32.34 6.54 -8.00
N SER A 494 -31.09 6.58 -8.42
CA SER A 494 -29.94 6.36 -7.54
C SER A 494 -29.75 7.52 -6.56
N ARG A 495 -29.97 8.78 -7.01
CA ARG A 495 -29.94 9.95 -6.11
C ARG A 495 -30.98 9.85 -5.01
N ARG A 496 -32.17 9.37 -5.33
CA ARG A 496 -33.22 9.15 -4.32
C ARG A 496 -32.76 8.22 -3.20
N TYR A 497 -32.04 7.15 -3.56
CA TYR A 497 -31.49 6.23 -2.58
C TYR A 497 -30.30 6.86 -1.83
N ALA A 498 -29.41 7.55 -2.52
CA ALA A 498 -28.25 8.21 -1.91
C ALA A 498 -28.66 9.28 -0.88
N LEU A 499 -29.66 10.10 -1.23
CA LEU A 499 -30.19 11.15 -0.38
C LEU A 499 -31.23 10.64 0.65
N LYS A 500 -31.59 9.36 0.62
CA LYS A 500 -32.56 8.73 1.52
C LYS A 500 -33.91 9.44 1.57
N ILE A 501 -34.36 10.05 0.45
CA ILE A 501 -35.63 10.77 0.36
C ILE A 501 -36.68 9.97 -0.40
N SER A 502 -37.98 10.22 -0.11
CA SER A 502 -39.08 9.56 -0.78
C SER A 502 -39.20 10.01 -2.25
N GLY A 503 -39.87 9.20 -3.10
CA GLY A 503 -40.13 9.56 -4.50
C GLY A 503 -40.81 10.92 -4.66
N ARG A 504 -41.79 11.22 -3.83
CA ARG A 504 -42.52 12.49 -3.85
C ARG A 504 -41.63 13.68 -3.47
N ARG A 505 -40.77 13.53 -2.43
CA ARG A 505 -39.87 14.60 -2.00
C ARG A 505 -38.79 14.92 -3.04
N ILE A 506 -38.24 13.91 -3.73
CA ILE A 506 -37.25 14.18 -4.78
C ILE A 506 -37.88 14.86 -5.99
N GLU A 507 -39.15 14.52 -6.33
CA GLU A 507 -39.90 15.19 -7.40
C GLU A 507 -40.12 16.66 -7.05
N THR A 508 -40.59 16.97 -5.84
CA THR A 508 -40.74 18.36 -5.35
C THR A 508 -39.42 19.12 -5.40
N ALA A 509 -38.33 18.52 -4.93
CA ALA A 509 -37.00 19.15 -5.00
C ALA A 509 -36.53 19.41 -6.44
N MET A 510 -36.80 18.48 -7.35
CA MET A 510 -36.50 18.67 -8.78
C MET A 510 -37.31 19.79 -9.39
N GLU A 511 -38.60 19.87 -9.08
CA GLU A 511 -39.51 20.94 -9.56
C GLU A 511 -38.98 22.30 -9.05
N GLU A 512 -38.65 22.40 -7.77
CA GLU A 512 -38.09 23.63 -7.18
C GLU A 512 -36.78 24.05 -7.88
N LEU A 513 -35.86 23.12 -8.14
CA LEU A 513 -34.59 23.41 -8.81
C LEU A 513 -34.80 23.82 -10.29
N ALA A 514 -35.79 23.22 -10.95
CA ALA A 514 -36.13 23.54 -12.34
C ALA A 514 -36.82 24.92 -12.45
N GLU A 515 -37.77 25.26 -11.58
CA GLU A 515 -38.42 26.57 -11.50
C GLU A 515 -37.40 27.69 -11.31
N ARG A 516 -36.35 27.43 -10.52
CA ARG A 516 -35.27 28.37 -10.27
C ARG A 516 -34.15 28.33 -11.34
N LYS A 517 -34.33 27.56 -12.38
CA LYS A 517 -33.37 27.38 -13.49
C LYS A 517 -31.99 26.90 -13.03
N LEU A 518 -31.93 26.15 -11.92
CA LEU A 518 -30.66 25.60 -11.40
C LEU A 518 -30.30 24.24 -12.02
N THR A 519 -31.31 23.47 -12.42
CA THR A 519 -31.07 22.18 -13.10
C THR A 519 -31.97 22.00 -14.32
N VAL A 520 -31.47 21.22 -15.27
CA VAL A 520 -32.23 20.74 -16.44
C VAL A 520 -32.29 19.22 -16.38
N ALA A 521 -33.49 18.64 -16.55
CA ALA A 521 -33.65 17.20 -16.63
C ALA A 521 -33.41 16.72 -18.05
N MET A 522 -32.66 15.63 -18.21
CA MET A 522 -32.38 14.99 -19.49
C MET A 522 -32.69 13.50 -19.40
N ASP A 523 -33.49 12.97 -20.32
CA ASP A 523 -33.77 11.54 -20.42
C ASP A 523 -32.84 10.88 -21.45
N ILE A 524 -31.95 9.99 -20.99
CA ILE A 524 -30.95 9.32 -21.84
C ILE A 524 -31.27 7.84 -21.94
N PRO A 525 -31.41 7.28 -23.19
CA PRO A 525 -31.68 5.87 -23.39
C PRO A 525 -30.44 5.03 -23.16
N LEU A 526 -30.39 4.31 -22.03
CA LEU A 526 -29.32 3.39 -21.66
C LEU A 526 -29.78 1.94 -21.90
N GLY A 527 -29.34 1.33 -23.03
CA GLY A 527 -29.66 -0.06 -23.37
C GLY A 527 -31.13 -0.29 -23.71
N ARG A 528 -31.69 -1.47 -23.33
CA ARG A 528 -33.05 -1.92 -23.70
C ARG A 528 -34.15 -1.43 -22.77
N PHE A 529 -33.80 -0.72 -21.68
CA PHE A 529 -34.76 -0.27 -20.68
C PHE A 529 -35.32 1.12 -20.98
N ARG A 530 -36.28 1.58 -20.14
CA ARG A 530 -36.77 2.96 -20.22
C ARG A 530 -35.62 3.94 -20.05
N PRO A 531 -35.68 5.12 -20.70
CA PRO A 531 -34.67 6.16 -20.52
C PRO A 531 -34.41 6.46 -19.03
N THR A 532 -33.17 6.73 -18.69
CA THR A 532 -32.78 7.14 -17.34
C THR A 532 -32.75 8.66 -17.31
N LYS A 533 -33.44 9.23 -16.31
CA LYS A 533 -33.46 10.68 -16.08
C LYS A 533 -32.24 11.12 -15.32
N PHE A 534 -31.52 12.09 -15.86
CA PHE A 534 -30.37 12.76 -15.24
C PHE A 534 -30.71 14.23 -14.98
N LEU A 535 -30.03 14.85 -14.02
CA LEU A 535 -30.06 16.29 -13.77
C LEU A 535 -28.72 16.89 -14.17
N ILE A 536 -28.77 17.99 -14.90
CA ILE A 536 -27.60 18.73 -15.37
C ILE A 536 -27.65 20.11 -14.74
N LEU A 537 -26.52 20.58 -14.21
CA LEU A 537 -26.39 21.92 -13.63
C LEU A 537 -26.39 22.98 -14.75
N THR A 538 -27.09 24.07 -14.51
CA THR A 538 -27.04 25.27 -15.37
C THR A 538 -25.88 26.17 -14.97
N ASP A 539 -25.58 27.20 -15.78
CA ASP A 539 -24.54 28.17 -15.44
C ASP A 539 -24.86 28.95 -14.16
N GLU A 540 -26.14 29.21 -13.89
CA GLU A 540 -26.60 29.80 -12.63
C GLU A 540 -26.28 28.91 -11.42
N ALA A 541 -26.50 27.62 -11.55
CA ALA A 541 -26.18 26.65 -10.50
C ALA A 541 -24.66 26.53 -10.30
N LEU A 542 -23.88 26.50 -11.39
CA LEU A 542 -22.42 26.45 -11.32
C LEU A 542 -21.84 27.69 -10.63
N ASN A 543 -22.38 28.87 -10.91
CA ASN A 543 -21.99 30.10 -10.24
C ASN A 543 -22.39 30.09 -8.75
N LEU A 544 -23.61 29.65 -8.44
CA LEU A 544 -24.09 29.53 -7.08
C LEU A 544 -23.20 28.57 -6.25
N LEU A 545 -22.92 27.36 -6.77
CA LEU A 545 -22.11 26.36 -6.11
C LEU A 545 -20.65 26.81 -5.96
N SER A 546 -20.08 27.46 -6.97
CA SER A 546 -18.72 28.02 -6.92
C SER A 546 -18.60 29.10 -5.83
N ASN A 547 -19.61 29.94 -5.65
CA ASN A 547 -19.63 30.99 -4.63
C ASN A 547 -19.64 30.42 -3.20
N VAL A 548 -20.18 29.22 -3.02
CA VAL A 548 -20.15 28.48 -1.74
C VAL A 548 -19.04 27.43 -1.68
N LYS A 549 -18.02 27.57 -2.53
CA LYS A 549 -16.77 26.79 -2.56
C LYS A 549 -16.93 25.29 -2.92
N HIS A 550 -17.99 24.90 -3.62
CA HIS A 550 -18.06 23.58 -4.24
C HIS A 550 -17.20 23.55 -5.52
N ASP A 551 -16.51 22.42 -5.76
CA ASP A 551 -15.76 22.23 -7.00
C ASP A 551 -16.70 21.95 -8.18
N VAL A 552 -16.73 22.86 -9.13
CA VAL A 552 -17.55 22.78 -10.36
C VAL A 552 -16.72 22.54 -11.61
N SER A 553 -15.43 22.28 -11.49
CA SER A 553 -14.48 22.15 -12.62
C SER A 553 -14.90 21.05 -13.60
N LEU A 554 -15.30 19.90 -13.07
CA LEU A 554 -15.78 18.76 -13.86
C LEU A 554 -17.04 19.12 -14.66
N HIS A 555 -18.02 19.81 -14.08
CA HIS A 555 -19.23 20.25 -14.78
C HIS A 555 -18.95 21.25 -15.89
N ARG A 556 -18.02 22.17 -15.69
CA ARG A 556 -17.58 23.10 -16.75
C ARG A 556 -16.93 22.35 -17.90
N LYS A 557 -16.17 21.29 -17.62
CA LYS A 557 -15.58 20.43 -18.65
C LYS A 557 -16.67 19.65 -19.41
N ILE A 558 -17.61 19.01 -18.69
CA ILE A 558 -18.76 18.31 -19.26
C ILE A 558 -19.58 19.24 -20.16
N GLY A 559 -19.78 20.50 -19.77
CA GLY A 559 -20.50 21.50 -20.56
C GLY A 559 -19.86 21.81 -21.92
N ARG A 560 -18.51 21.73 -22.00
CA ARG A 560 -17.78 21.95 -23.28
C ARG A 560 -17.88 20.77 -24.24
N VAL A 561 -17.87 19.55 -23.72
CA VAL A 561 -17.85 18.30 -24.50
C VAL A 561 -19.26 17.77 -24.76
N GLY A 562 -20.19 18.05 -23.86
CA GLY A 562 -21.57 17.56 -23.86
C GLY A 562 -21.79 16.43 -22.84
N PHE A 563 -22.89 16.53 -22.11
CA PHE A 563 -23.21 15.61 -21.01
C PHE A 563 -23.38 14.16 -21.49
N GLU A 564 -24.15 13.96 -22.58
CA GLU A 564 -24.44 12.63 -23.11
C GLU A 564 -23.17 11.94 -23.62
N HIS A 565 -22.28 12.67 -24.27
CA HIS A 565 -20.99 12.18 -24.75
C HIS A 565 -20.11 11.74 -23.58
N SER A 566 -19.93 12.60 -22.59
CA SER A 566 -19.12 12.31 -21.38
C SER A 566 -19.69 11.13 -20.59
N LEU A 567 -21.02 11.02 -20.48
CA LEU A 567 -21.67 9.88 -19.82
C LEU A 567 -21.33 8.56 -20.52
N TYR A 568 -21.38 8.50 -21.85
CA TYR A 568 -21.06 7.27 -22.58
C TYR A 568 -19.60 6.89 -22.47
N GLN A 569 -18.66 7.84 -22.49
CA GLN A 569 -17.24 7.58 -22.23
C GLN A 569 -17.05 6.90 -20.85
N VAL A 570 -17.66 7.45 -19.81
CA VAL A 570 -17.58 6.92 -18.44
C VAL A 570 -18.19 5.53 -18.34
N LEU A 571 -19.38 5.30 -18.89
CA LEU A 571 -20.05 3.98 -18.85
C LEU A 571 -19.26 2.90 -19.56
N VAL A 572 -18.69 3.21 -20.73
CA VAL A 572 -17.85 2.29 -21.49
C VAL A 572 -16.58 1.96 -20.70
N ALA A 573 -15.85 2.96 -20.23
CA ALA A 573 -14.64 2.75 -19.46
C ALA A 573 -14.92 1.90 -18.19
N TYR A 574 -15.98 2.21 -17.47
CA TYR A 574 -16.42 1.46 -16.29
C TYR A 574 -16.70 -0.02 -16.62
N ALA A 575 -17.46 -0.31 -17.67
CA ALA A 575 -17.82 -1.67 -18.03
C ALA A 575 -16.60 -2.53 -18.39
N PHE A 576 -15.58 -1.94 -19.01
CA PHE A 576 -14.35 -2.65 -19.34
C PHE A 576 -13.42 -2.81 -18.14
N ARG A 577 -13.31 -1.80 -17.28
CA ARG A 577 -12.58 -1.91 -16.00
C ARG A 577 -13.16 -3.02 -15.12
N LYS A 578 -14.48 -3.15 -15.04
CA LYS A 578 -15.18 -4.23 -14.32
C LYS A 578 -14.79 -5.63 -14.85
N LYS A 579 -14.37 -5.75 -16.11
CA LYS A 579 -13.88 -6.98 -16.74
C LYS A 579 -12.35 -7.17 -16.62
N GLY A 580 -11.68 -6.33 -15.88
CA GLY A 580 -10.22 -6.40 -15.68
C GLY A 580 -9.39 -5.83 -16.83
N TRP A 581 -9.99 -4.99 -17.72
CA TRP A 581 -9.27 -4.28 -18.76
C TRP A 581 -8.79 -2.92 -18.26
N ASP A 582 -7.62 -2.47 -18.71
CA ASP A 582 -7.22 -1.07 -18.55
C ASP A 582 -8.02 -0.22 -19.54
N ALA A 583 -8.78 0.74 -19.02
CA ALA A 583 -9.62 1.64 -19.82
C ALA A 583 -9.37 3.09 -19.39
N GLN A 584 -8.84 3.90 -20.29
CA GLN A 584 -8.47 5.30 -20.09
C GLN A 584 -9.37 6.22 -20.92
N ILE A 585 -9.95 7.24 -20.28
CA ILE A 585 -10.81 8.23 -20.93
C ILE A 585 -9.93 9.38 -21.44
N GLU A 586 -10.25 9.91 -22.64
CA GLU A 586 -9.57 11.03 -23.27
C GLU A 586 -8.05 10.88 -23.37
N LYS A 587 -7.59 9.67 -23.73
CA LYS A 587 -6.16 9.36 -23.85
C LYS A 587 -5.55 9.95 -25.10
N ASP A 588 -4.48 10.72 -24.93
CA ASP A 588 -3.63 11.15 -26.04
C ASP A 588 -2.72 10.00 -26.51
N MET A 589 -2.71 9.77 -27.82
CA MET A 589 -1.82 8.85 -28.50
C MET A 589 -1.08 9.59 -29.63
N ASP A 590 0.06 10.19 -29.31
CA ASP A 590 0.93 10.92 -30.25
C ASP A 590 0.20 12.04 -31.03
N GLY A 591 -0.53 12.86 -30.31
CA GLY A 591 -1.24 14.02 -30.84
C GLY A 591 -2.67 13.71 -31.33
N LYS A 592 -3.14 12.46 -31.12
CA LYS A 592 -4.55 12.08 -31.32
C LYS A 592 -5.18 11.71 -29.99
N ARG A 593 -6.23 12.41 -29.62
CA ARG A 593 -7.02 12.12 -28.41
C ARG A 593 -8.16 11.17 -28.73
N LEU A 594 -8.15 9.99 -28.11
CA LEU A 594 -9.22 9.01 -28.16
C LEU A 594 -10.21 9.23 -27.03
N ASP A 595 -11.48 9.07 -27.29
CA ASP A 595 -12.53 9.17 -26.28
C ASP A 595 -12.36 8.13 -25.16
N VAL A 596 -12.10 6.86 -25.53
CA VAL A 596 -11.73 5.81 -24.59
C VAL A 596 -10.69 4.89 -25.24
N LEU A 597 -9.59 4.64 -24.57
CA LEU A 597 -8.61 3.61 -24.94
C LEU A 597 -8.75 2.43 -23.99
N ILE A 598 -8.89 1.22 -24.55
CA ILE A 598 -9.03 -0.02 -23.78
C ILE A 598 -7.83 -0.92 -24.11
N GLN A 599 -7.19 -1.46 -23.09
CA GLN A 599 -6.01 -2.32 -23.25
C GLN A 599 -6.11 -3.58 -22.38
N ASN A 600 -5.74 -4.73 -22.97
CA ASN A 600 -5.60 -5.98 -22.23
C ASN A 600 -4.67 -6.93 -23.00
N ASN A 601 -3.68 -7.52 -22.30
CA ASN A 601 -2.75 -8.52 -22.86
C ASN A 601 -2.16 -8.14 -24.22
N GLY A 602 -1.77 -6.86 -24.38
CA GLY A 602 -1.18 -6.34 -25.62
C GLY A 602 -2.19 -5.89 -26.68
N THR A 603 -3.47 -6.23 -26.55
CA THR A 603 -4.56 -5.75 -27.46
C THR A 603 -4.96 -4.34 -27.10
N LYS A 604 -5.04 -3.43 -28.07
CA LYS A 604 -5.41 -2.02 -27.94
C LYS A 604 -6.64 -1.70 -28.78
N ILE A 605 -7.72 -1.30 -28.14
CA ILE A 605 -8.98 -0.92 -28.78
C ILE A 605 -9.27 0.55 -28.48
N GLY A 606 -9.39 1.37 -29.53
CA GLY A 606 -9.88 2.74 -29.43
C GLY A 606 -11.38 2.77 -29.54
N ILE A 607 -12.04 3.61 -28.74
CA ILE A 607 -13.49 3.87 -28.86
C ILE A 607 -13.71 5.36 -29.02
N GLU A 608 -14.50 5.73 -30.01
CA GLU A 608 -14.94 7.08 -30.30
C GLU A 608 -16.46 7.16 -30.18
N VAL A 609 -16.95 8.11 -29.42
CA VAL A 609 -18.39 8.34 -29.21
C VAL A 609 -18.86 9.47 -30.14
N GLU A 610 -19.62 9.11 -31.16
CA GLU A 610 -20.05 10.05 -32.20
C GLU A 610 -21.59 10.20 -32.23
N LEU A 611 -22.06 11.23 -31.59
CA LEU A 611 -23.48 11.53 -31.46
C LEU A 611 -24.04 12.35 -32.65
N THR A 612 -23.14 12.88 -33.47
CA THR A 612 -23.47 13.68 -34.69
C THR A 612 -22.62 13.18 -35.86
N THR A 613 -22.84 13.73 -37.05
CA THR A 613 -22.01 13.42 -38.23
C THR A 613 -20.67 14.11 -38.12
N ALA A 614 -19.62 13.32 -37.76
CA ALA A 614 -18.29 13.83 -37.53
C ALA A 614 -17.39 13.80 -38.74
N ASP A 615 -16.26 14.47 -38.66
CA ASP A 615 -15.14 14.40 -39.58
C ASP A 615 -14.40 13.06 -39.41
N LEU A 616 -14.88 12.02 -40.12
CA LEU A 616 -14.37 10.67 -40.02
C LEU A 616 -12.91 10.56 -40.45
N GLU A 617 -12.44 11.37 -41.39
CA GLU A 617 -11.08 11.31 -41.94
C GLU A 617 -10.03 11.63 -40.87
N ASN A 618 -10.28 12.67 -40.08
CA ASN A 618 -9.41 13.01 -38.96
C ASN A 618 -9.47 11.96 -37.84
N LYS A 619 -10.61 11.32 -37.65
CA LYS A 619 -10.81 10.33 -36.56
C LYS A 619 -10.18 8.95 -36.85
N VAL A 620 -9.86 8.62 -38.08
CA VAL A 620 -9.15 7.38 -38.42
C VAL A 620 -7.63 7.53 -38.51
N THR A 621 -7.10 8.73 -38.39
CA THR A 621 -5.65 8.98 -38.36
C THR A 621 -5.04 8.30 -37.13
N GLY A 622 -3.93 7.58 -37.29
CA GLY A 622 -3.24 6.85 -36.20
C GLY A 622 -3.85 5.48 -35.84
N ILE A 623 -4.79 4.98 -36.66
CA ILE A 623 -5.43 3.66 -36.46
C ILE A 623 -4.43 2.50 -36.56
N GLU A 624 -3.25 2.68 -37.18
CA GLU A 624 -2.21 1.66 -37.32
C GLU A 624 -1.74 1.15 -35.95
N LYS A 625 -1.76 2.01 -34.94
CA LYS A 625 -1.33 1.73 -33.55
C LYS A 625 -2.38 1.00 -32.73
N LEU A 626 -3.58 0.81 -33.28
CA LEU A 626 -4.70 0.12 -32.67
C LEU A 626 -4.94 -1.21 -33.37
N ASP A 627 -5.35 -2.22 -32.63
CA ASP A 627 -5.86 -3.46 -33.19
C ASP A 627 -7.27 -3.24 -33.74
N LYS A 628 -8.06 -2.40 -33.09
CA LYS A 628 -9.42 -2.09 -33.48
C LYS A 628 -9.80 -0.65 -33.08
N LEU A 629 -10.63 0.00 -33.90
CA LEU A 629 -11.29 1.27 -33.61
C LEU A 629 -12.80 1.07 -33.68
N VAL A 630 -13.50 1.42 -32.60
CA VAL A 630 -14.96 1.27 -32.48
C VAL A 630 -15.61 2.64 -32.43
N PHE A 631 -16.53 2.91 -33.36
CA PHE A 631 -17.38 4.09 -33.32
C PHE A 631 -18.71 3.75 -32.66
N LEU A 632 -19.06 4.49 -31.61
CA LEU A 632 -20.36 4.43 -30.95
C LEU A 632 -21.23 5.60 -31.43
N VAL A 633 -22.23 5.29 -32.24
CA VAL A 633 -23.09 6.30 -32.85
C VAL A 633 -24.48 6.31 -32.22
N ARG A 634 -25.17 7.45 -32.30
CA ARG A 634 -26.45 7.68 -31.61
C ARG A 634 -27.54 6.69 -32.07
N ASP A 635 -27.73 6.50 -33.38
CA ASP A 635 -28.83 5.77 -33.94
C ASP A 635 -28.47 5.03 -35.25
N ARG A 636 -29.46 4.30 -35.78
CA ARG A 636 -29.30 3.49 -37.00
C ARG A 636 -29.00 4.33 -38.24
N GLN A 637 -29.53 5.56 -38.34
CA GLN A 637 -29.31 6.42 -39.49
C GLN A 637 -27.85 6.88 -39.55
N VAL A 638 -27.32 7.37 -38.42
CA VAL A 638 -25.92 7.74 -38.30
C VAL A 638 -25.02 6.54 -38.53
N LYS A 639 -25.37 5.35 -38.00
CA LYS A 639 -24.62 4.11 -38.23
C LYS A 639 -24.51 3.78 -39.72
N THR A 640 -25.62 3.87 -40.47
CA THR A 640 -25.64 3.56 -41.91
C THR A 640 -24.76 4.54 -42.70
N ASP A 641 -24.77 5.82 -42.33
CA ASP A 641 -23.93 6.84 -42.96
C ASP A 641 -22.44 6.58 -42.69
N PHE A 642 -22.06 6.30 -41.44
CA PHE A 642 -20.71 5.93 -41.07
C PHE A 642 -20.21 4.68 -41.79
N GLN A 643 -21.04 3.62 -41.88
CA GLN A 643 -20.68 2.39 -42.60
C GLN A 643 -20.44 2.64 -44.08
N ARG A 644 -21.22 3.50 -44.72
CA ARG A 644 -21.05 3.88 -46.13
C ARG A 644 -19.74 4.64 -46.33
N ARG A 645 -19.40 5.56 -45.47
CA ARG A 645 -18.16 6.34 -45.54
C ARG A 645 -16.92 5.49 -45.27
N ILE A 646 -16.98 4.57 -44.27
CA ILE A 646 -15.90 3.63 -43.92
C ILE A 646 -15.61 2.64 -45.06
N ALA A 647 -16.61 2.25 -45.84
CA ALA A 647 -16.46 1.28 -46.95
C ALA A 647 -15.38 1.68 -47.96
N GLY A 648 -15.11 2.98 -48.11
CA GLY A 648 -14.08 3.53 -48.99
C GLY A 648 -12.68 3.62 -48.40
N LEU A 649 -12.51 3.31 -47.10
CA LEU A 649 -11.23 3.47 -46.40
C LEU A 649 -10.36 2.21 -46.50
N ALA A 650 -9.03 2.38 -46.64
CA ALA A 650 -8.08 1.28 -46.67
C ALA A 650 -8.02 0.51 -45.32
N CYS A 651 -8.29 1.17 -44.21
CA CYS A 651 -8.27 0.61 -42.85
C CYS A 651 -9.63 0.03 -42.39
N ARG A 652 -10.61 -0.14 -43.29
CA ARG A 652 -11.97 -0.57 -42.96
C ARG A 652 -12.04 -1.85 -42.09
N ASN A 653 -11.08 -2.77 -42.25
CA ASN A 653 -11.06 -4.04 -41.54
C ASN A 653 -10.78 -3.88 -40.02
N LYS A 654 -10.22 -2.75 -39.60
CA LYS A 654 -9.98 -2.44 -38.20
C LYS A 654 -11.11 -1.62 -37.55
N ILE A 655 -12.13 -1.22 -38.31
CA ILE A 655 -13.16 -0.30 -37.86
C ILE A 655 -14.50 -1.03 -37.70
N GLU A 656 -15.12 -0.85 -36.54
CA GLU A 656 -16.50 -1.31 -36.26
C GLU A 656 -17.37 -0.14 -35.84
N VAL A 657 -18.66 -0.20 -36.20
CA VAL A 657 -19.65 0.83 -35.87
C VAL A 657 -20.85 0.21 -35.17
N PHE A 658 -21.14 0.66 -33.98
CA PHE A 658 -22.26 0.21 -33.17
C PHE A 658 -23.16 1.40 -32.81
N GLU A 659 -24.45 1.14 -32.74
CA GLU A 659 -25.33 2.06 -32.01
C GLU A 659 -25.00 1.99 -30.55
N VAL A 660 -24.77 3.13 -29.90
CA VAL A 660 -24.34 3.22 -28.47
C VAL A 660 -25.28 2.43 -27.55
N ARG A 661 -26.60 2.49 -27.81
CA ARG A 661 -27.62 1.77 -27.06
C ARG A 661 -27.46 0.25 -27.16
N ASN A 662 -27.18 -0.26 -28.34
CA ASN A 662 -26.98 -1.69 -28.59
C ASN A 662 -25.63 -2.18 -28.02
N PHE A 663 -24.60 -1.36 -28.13
CA PHE A 663 -23.30 -1.63 -27.59
C PHE A 663 -23.36 -1.71 -26.05
N LEU A 664 -23.95 -0.72 -25.39
CA LEU A 664 -24.16 -0.75 -23.96
C LEU A 664 -25.00 -1.95 -23.50
N ALA A 665 -25.98 -2.37 -24.28
CA ALA A 665 -26.77 -3.58 -23.99
C ALA A 665 -25.98 -4.89 -24.11
N SER A 666 -24.86 -4.89 -24.86
CA SER A 666 -23.97 -6.05 -25.05
C SER A 666 -22.85 -6.13 -23.99
N ILE A 667 -22.52 -5.02 -23.35
CA ILE A 667 -21.56 -4.95 -22.25
C ILE A 667 -22.33 -4.78 -20.94
N ASP A 668 -21.89 -5.44 -19.85
CA ASP A 668 -22.53 -5.27 -18.55
C ASP A 668 -22.15 -3.92 -17.94
N TYR A 669 -22.83 -2.85 -18.39
CA TYR A 669 -22.66 -1.50 -17.88
C TYR A 669 -23.50 -1.20 -16.64
N ARG A 670 -24.33 -2.19 -16.20
CA ARG A 670 -25.22 -1.98 -15.05
C ARG A 670 -24.37 -1.67 -13.83
N ILE A 671 -24.52 -0.46 -13.37
CA ILE A 671 -24.03 -0.02 -12.09
C ILE A 671 -24.87 -0.77 -11.06
N ASP A 672 -24.26 -1.69 -10.32
CA ASP A 672 -24.93 -2.42 -9.24
C ASP A 672 -25.28 -1.41 -8.13
N HIS A 673 -26.51 -0.91 -8.19
CA HIS A 673 -27.06 0.02 -7.21
C HIS A 673 -27.43 -0.67 -5.88
N GLY A 674 -26.99 -1.88 -5.62
CA GLY A 674 -27.60 -2.71 -4.61
C GLY A 674 -26.73 -3.26 -3.51
N THR A 675 -25.42 -3.39 -3.62
CA THR A 675 -24.67 -4.17 -2.60
C THR A 675 -23.27 -3.68 -2.24
N HIS A 676 -22.65 -2.78 -2.99
CA HIS A 676 -21.29 -2.33 -2.66
C HIS A 676 -21.14 -0.82 -2.90
N GLY A 677 -20.75 -0.12 -1.83
CA GLY A 677 -20.48 1.33 -1.79
C GLY A 677 -19.24 1.78 -2.59
N THR A 678 -18.96 1.17 -3.73
CA THR A 678 -18.04 1.77 -4.69
C THR A 678 -18.78 2.88 -5.40
N LYS A 679 -18.34 4.11 -5.21
CA LYS A 679 -18.76 5.24 -6.04
C LYS A 679 -18.44 4.87 -7.49
N PRO A 680 -19.42 4.60 -8.37
CA PRO A 680 -19.16 4.13 -9.74
C PRO A 680 -18.53 5.20 -10.63
N PHE A 681 -18.28 6.39 -10.08
CA PHE A 681 -17.83 7.60 -10.77
C PHE A 681 -16.69 8.32 -10.05
N ASP A 682 -15.93 7.64 -9.17
CA ASP A 682 -14.72 8.24 -8.61
C ASP A 682 -13.74 8.53 -9.74
N THR A 683 -13.61 9.81 -10.04
CA THR A 683 -12.66 10.38 -11.00
C THR A 683 -11.21 10.36 -10.50
N GLU A 684 -10.94 9.77 -9.34
CA GLU A 684 -9.59 9.70 -8.73
C GLU A 684 -8.58 8.82 -9.49
N GLN A 685 -9.02 8.11 -10.55
CA GLN A 685 -8.09 7.43 -11.47
C GLN A 685 -7.95 8.11 -12.84
N THR A 686 -8.48 9.28 -13.03
CA THR A 686 -7.99 10.14 -14.11
C THR A 686 -6.83 10.94 -13.55
N ASP A 687 -5.62 10.66 -14.03
CA ASP A 687 -4.44 11.47 -13.76
C ASP A 687 -4.83 12.96 -13.74
N SER A 688 -4.79 13.56 -12.55
CA SER A 688 -5.08 14.99 -12.38
C SER A 688 -4.10 15.89 -13.15
N SER A 689 -2.99 15.32 -13.64
CA SER A 689 -2.00 16.00 -14.48
C SER A 689 -2.42 16.18 -15.93
N THR A 690 -3.37 15.37 -16.46
CA THR A 690 -3.85 15.50 -17.85
C THR A 690 -5.15 16.30 -17.96
N LEU A 691 -5.73 16.72 -16.85
CA LEU A 691 -6.98 17.50 -16.82
C LEU A 691 -6.77 19.02 -16.62
N ALA A 692 -5.51 19.48 -16.51
CA ALA A 692 -5.16 20.88 -16.23
C ALA A 692 -4.73 21.68 -17.47
N GLU A 693 -4.79 21.16 -18.71
CA GLU A 693 -4.61 21.93 -19.95
C GLU A 693 -5.88 22.02 -20.79
#